data_4ba60e7835263144b85378dea0fc7269
#
_entry.id   4ba60e7835263144b85378dea0fc7269
#
_cell.length_a   1.000
_cell.length_b   1.000
_cell.length_c   1.000
_cell.angle_alpha   90.00
_cell.angle_beta   90.00
_cell.angle_gamma   90.00
#
_symmetry.space_group_name_H-M   'P 1'
#
loop_
_entity.id
_entity.type
_entity.pdbx_description
1 polymer ?
#
loop_
_entity_poly.entity_id
_entity_poly.type
_entity_poly.pdbx_seq_one_letter_code
_entity_poly.pdbx_strand_id
1 'polypeptide(L)'
;MKYGYFDDKKREYVITRPDTPAPWVNYLGDPEYGAIVSNNAGGYSFVKSGANGRILRYVFNQFDEPGRYIYLRDNETKDFWSASWQPVGKDLEKYKSECHHGTAYTRMMADYSGIHSEVRYYVPLGQSYEVWSLCVENCSDKEREINVTGYAEFTNNSNYEQDQVNLQYSQYITKTVFRGNRVRQMIHANLDRLDEGEKVDNKDVTNRFLGLAGVPVDSWCGEKEAFLGRYHGYGNPVGVIDGKLNCEGNYNENSCGALTAVLKLAPGEKKEMAFLVGMKKNDEAEAIVARYDQNCQQVCERELEELISYWHGQLSHFQIKTPSNEFNTMINTWNAYNCFMTFIWSRAASFTYCGLRNGYGYRDTVQDIQGVIHLAPEMAADKIRFMLSAQVDNGGGLPLVKFTHNPGHEDTPDDASYVQETGHPAYRADDALWLFPTVYKYVSETGNVDFIDEVIPFANKDEGTVYEHLKRAIQFSMEHLGKHGMPAGLYADWNDCLRLGKDGESTFVALQFYYAMTILKEFAAYEKDEEYISYLEKSQEELGELIEKLCWNEDRFIRGFTEAGEIIGQRTDPEANMWLNPQSWAVISGLVTKEQAELALEQVYERLNTEYGAILMDPPYHAHAFDGALAVIYNAGTKENAGIFSQSQGWIILAEALMGHGERAFGYFMENAPAAQNDKAEIRRLEPYCYGQFTEGKASPNFGRSHVHWLTGTASTVMVGCVEGILGMRPDFYGLRIAPSIPKEWDGFEVEKDFRGCHLHIKVQNPGHAESGFKKLTVNGEELKDNYIPQDKLTAETEVELYLS
;
A
#
# COMPACT_ATOMS: atom_id res chain seq x y z
N MET A 1 -13.44 -19.56 9.91
CA MET A 1 -12.44 -20.08 10.89
C MET A 1 -11.37 -19.01 11.09
N LYS A 2 -10.81 -18.90 12.30
CA LYS A 2 -9.66 -18.00 12.56
C LYS A 2 -8.37 -18.78 12.36
N TYR A 3 -7.42 -18.19 11.62
CA TYR A 3 -6.07 -18.72 11.42
C TYR A 3 -5.03 -18.04 12.31
N GLY A 4 -5.43 -16.98 13.00
CA GLY A 4 -4.57 -16.23 13.87
C GLY A 4 -5.31 -15.16 14.68
N TYR A 5 -4.54 -14.32 15.36
CA TYR A 5 -5.04 -13.25 16.21
C TYR A 5 -4.11 -12.02 16.19
N PHE A 6 -4.63 -10.87 16.60
CA PHE A 6 -3.86 -9.63 16.76
C PHE A 6 -3.22 -9.58 18.15
N ASP A 7 -1.91 -9.33 18.21
CA ASP A 7 -1.18 -8.92 19.41
C ASP A 7 -0.90 -7.41 19.32
N ASP A 8 -1.87 -6.61 19.77
CA ASP A 8 -1.80 -5.13 19.67
C ASP A 8 -0.64 -4.53 20.47
N LYS A 9 -0.20 -5.21 21.54
CA LYS A 9 0.95 -4.74 22.34
C LYS A 9 2.26 -4.81 21.58
N LYS A 10 2.43 -5.83 20.77
CA LYS A 10 3.60 -6.03 19.93
C LYS A 10 3.41 -5.48 18.52
N ARG A 11 2.19 -5.08 18.18
CA ARG A 11 1.78 -4.72 16.82
C ARG A 11 2.10 -5.84 15.83
N GLU A 12 1.72 -7.05 16.20
CA GLU A 12 1.88 -8.27 15.40
C GLU A 12 0.52 -8.89 15.06
N TYR A 13 0.43 -9.52 13.90
CA TYR A 13 -0.59 -10.51 13.63
C TYR A 13 0.05 -11.90 13.70
N VAL A 14 -0.45 -12.75 14.60
CA VAL A 14 0.09 -14.08 14.87
C VAL A 14 -0.73 -15.13 14.13
N ILE A 15 -0.11 -15.78 13.15
CA ILE A 15 -0.69 -16.90 12.39
C ILE A 15 -0.33 -18.19 13.10
N THR A 16 -1.32 -18.90 13.62
CA THR A 16 -1.12 -20.11 14.45
C THR A 16 -1.14 -21.42 13.67
N ARG A 17 -1.39 -21.37 12.35
CA ARG A 17 -1.34 -22.51 11.45
C ARG A 17 -0.94 -22.06 10.04
N PRO A 18 0.01 -22.76 9.40
CA PRO A 18 0.62 -22.29 8.15
C PRO A 18 -0.23 -22.47 6.90
N ASP A 19 -1.26 -23.31 6.93
CA ASP A 19 -2.16 -23.67 5.82
C ASP A 19 -3.29 -22.64 5.63
N THR A 20 -2.93 -21.37 5.58
CA THR A 20 -3.85 -20.25 5.33
C THR A 20 -4.57 -20.38 3.98
N PRO A 21 -5.76 -19.78 3.79
CA PRO A 21 -6.54 -19.93 2.54
C PRO A 21 -5.86 -19.41 1.28
N ALA A 22 -4.88 -18.52 1.46
CA ALA A 22 -3.97 -17.98 0.45
C ALA A 22 -2.65 -17.65 1.15
N PRO A 23 -1.54 -17.42 0.42
CA PRO A 23 -0.34 -16.86 1.04
C PRO A 23 -0.62 -15.50 1.66
N TRP A 24 -0.45 -15.38 2.98
CA TRP A 24 -0.59 -14.14 3.71
C TRP A 24 0.76 -13.47 3.87
N VAL A 25 0.89 -12.27 3.33
CA VAL A 25 2.19 -11.61 3.19
C VAL A 25 2.38 -10.44 4.14
N ASN A 26 3.64 -10.08 4.31
CA ASN A 26 4.09 -8.85 4.92
C ASN A 26 5.13 -8.16 4.04
N TYR A 27 5.24 -6.85 4.16
CA TYR A 27 6.28 -6.06 3.50
C TYR A 27 7.44 -5.83 4.45
N LEU A 28 8.65 -5.85 3.89
CA LEU A 28 9.90 -5.52 4.57
C LEU A 28 10.61 -4.42 3.80
N GLY A 29 11.35 -3.56 4.50
CA GLY A 29 12.23 -2.58 3.87
C GLY A 29 11.70 -1.16 3.83
N ASP A 30 12.31 -0.39 2.95
CA ASP A 30 12.13 1.04 2.78
C ASP A 30 12.14 1.39 1.27
N PRO A 31 12.09 2.68 0.85
CA PRO A 31 12.08 3.04 -0.58
C PRO A 31 13.27 2.51 -1.38
N GLU A 32 14.40 2.23 -0.73
CA GLU A 32 15.62 1.75 -1.43
C GLU A 32 15.65 0.23 -1.61
N TYR A 33 14.99 -0.53 -0.73
CA TYR A 33 14.95 -1.99 -0.77
C TYR A 33 13.60 -2.52 -0.32
N GLY A 34 12.86 -3.17 -1.23
CA GLY A 34 11.58 -3.79 -0.93
C GLY A 34 11.67 -5.31 -0.91
N ALA A 35 10.99 -5.92 0.05
CA ALA A 35 10.80 -7.35 0.10
C ALA A 35 9.38 -7.70 0.53
N ILE A 36 8.81 -8.73 -0.11
CA ILE A 36 7.50 -9.29 0.21
C ILE A 36 7.75 -10.71 0.69
N VAL A 37 7.26 -11.05 1.87
CA VAL A 37 7.41 -12.38 2.48
C VAL A 37 6.05 -12.92 2.92
N SER A 38 5.71 -14.14 2.49
CA SER A 38 4.50 -14.83 2.95
C SER A 38 4.73 -15.54 4.30
N ASN A 39 3.62 -15.99 4.92
CA ASN A 39 3.65 -16.84 6.11
C ASN A 39 4.35 -18.19 5.90
N ASN A 40 4.73 -18.52 4.66
CA ASN A 40 5.48 -19.70 4.26
C ASN A 40 6.85 -19.36 3.63
N ALA A 41 7.36 -18.13 3.86
CA ALA A 41 8.62 -17.62 3.35
C ALA A 41 8.70 -17.48 1.81
N GLY A 42 7.57 -17.59 1.10
CA GLY A 42 7.48 -17.24 -0.32
C GLY A 42 7.63 -15.76 -0.58
N GLY A 43 7.76 -15.38 -1.85
CA GLY A 43 7.82 -13.98 -2.27
C GLY A 43 9.18 -13.57 -2.84
N TYR A 44 9.41 -12.27 -2.99
CA TYR A 44 10.56 -11.75 -3.71
C TYR A 44 11.11 -10.45 -3.10
N SER A 45 12.27 -10.02 -3.60
CA SER A 45 12.89 -8.74 -3.22
C SER A 45 13.46 -8.01 -4.42
N PHE A 46 13.64 -6.69 -4.24
CA PHE A 46 14.10 -5.78 -5.27
C PHE A 46 14.75 -4.53 -4.68
N VAL A 47 15.63 -3.89 -5.45
CA VAL A 47 16.20 -2.57 -5.15
C VAL A 47 15.43 -1.52 -5.94
N LYS A 48 14.86 -0.54 -5.27
CA LYS A 48 14.10 0.61 -5.82
C LYS A 48 12.86 0.26 -6.65
N SER A 49 12.96 -0.66 -7.61
CA SER A 49 11.89 -0.97 -8.55
C SER A 49 11.62 -2.46 -8.65
N GLY A 50 10.38 -2.87 -8.39
CA GLY A 50 9.92 -4.23 -8.62
C GLY A 50 9.98 -4.68 -10.08
N ALA A 51 9.98 -3.72 -11.05
CA ALA A 51 10.12 -3.98 -12.48
C ALA A 51 11.57 -4.14 -12.92
N ASN A 52 12.49 -3.29 -12.43
CA ASN A 52 13.86 -3.17 -12.95
C ASN A 52 14.97 -3.46 -11.92
N GLY A 53 14.61 -3.72 -10.66
CA GLY A 53 15.57 -3.95 -9.57
C GLY A 53 15.48 -5.35 -8.94
N ARG A 54 14.89 -6.34 -9.62
CA ARG A 54 14.66 -7.68 -9.08
C ARG A 54 15.94 -8.36 -8.62
N ILE A 55 15.84 -8.96 -7.43
CA ILE A 55 16.89 -9.78 -6.83
C ILE A 55 16.45 -11.23 -6.79
N LEU A 56 15.35 -11.51 -6.09
CA LEU A 56 14.77 -12.85 -5.97
C LEU A 56 13.65 -13.03 -7.00
N ARG A 57 13.62 -14.22 -7.58
CA ARG A 57 12.61 -14.62 -8.56
C ARG A 57 11.28 -14.88 -7.86
N TYR A 58 10.22 -14.48 -8.51
CA TYR A 58 8.84 -14.83 -8.18
C TYR A 58 8.03 -15.01 -9.47
N VAL A 59 7.28 -16.09 -9.52
CA VAL A 59 6.31 -16.36 -10.57
C VAL A 59 4.96 -16.57 -9.90
N PHE A 60 3.92 -15.86 -10.35
CA PHE A 60 2.60 -16.01 -9.76
C PHE A 60 2.13 -17.46 -9.83
N ASN A 61 1.90 -18.05 -8.68
CA ASN A 61 1.38 -19.42 -8.52
C ASN A 61 0.65 -19.55 -7.18
N GLN A 62 -0.07 -20.66 -6.99
CA GLN A 62 -0.87 -20.86 -5.77
C GLN A 62 -0.06 -21.24 -4.52
N PHE A 63 1.23 -21.54 -4.68
CA PHE A 63 2.12 -21.98 -3.61
C PHE A 63 3.15 -20.92 -3.18
N ASP A 64 3.06 -19.69 -3.77
CA ASP A 64 3.98 -18.57 -3.55
C ASP A 64 5.47 -18.84 -3.81
N GLU A 65 5.78 -19.92 -4.50
CA GLU A 65 7.14 -20.32 -4.87
C GLU A 65 7.71 -19.49 -6.05
N PRO A 66 9.05 -19.34 -6.11
CA PRO A 66 10.04 -19.64 -5.08
C PRO A 66 10.05 -18.60 -3.94
N GLY A 67 10.80 -18.91 -2.86
CA GLY A 67 10.89 -18.06 -1.69
C GLY A 67 12.28 -18.07 -1.05
N ARG A 68 12.31 -17.64 0.21
CA ARG A 68 13.48 -17.57 1.11
C ARG A 68 13.51 -18.82 1.96
N TYR A 69 13.97 -19.91 1.39
CA TYR A 69 13.83 -21.19 2.07
C TYR A 69 15.04 -21.54 2.94
N ILE A 70 14.76 -22.02 4.16
CA ILE A 70 15.74 -22.61 5.06
C ILE A 70 15.30 -24.04 5.32
N TYR A 71 16.10 -24.98 4.83
CA TYR A 71 15.87 -26.41 5.04
C TYR A 71 16.71 -26.88 6.22
N LEU A 72 16.13 -27.73 7.06
CA LEU A 72 16.81 -28.44 8.12
C LEU A 72 16.78 -29.94 7.77
N ARG A 73 17.90 -30.63 7.92
CA ARG A 73 18.02 -32.05 7.67
C ARG A 73 18.77 -32.73 8.82
N ASP A 74 18.15 -33.72 9.41
CA ASP A 74 18.81 -34.60 10.39
C ASP A 74 19.72 -35.60 9.67
N ASN A 75 20.99 -35.58 9.98
CA ASN A 75 21.99 -36.45 9.34
C ASN A 75 21.91 -37.93 9.78
N GLU A 76 21.34 -38.19 10.97
CA GLU A 76 21.13 -39.57 11.45
C GLU A 76 19.94 -40.22 10.75
N THR A 77 18.79 -39.55 10.77
CA THR A 77 17.52 -40.09 10.21
C THR A 77 17.38 -39.84 8.72
N LYS A 78 18.11 -38.87 8.17
CA LYS A 78 17.99 -38.30 6.81
C LYS A 78 16.65 -37.63 6.53
N ASP A 79 15.81 -37.47 7.56
CA ASP A 79 14.59 -36.68 7.43
C ASP A 79 14.91 -35.19 7.31
N PHE A 80 14.10 -34.48 6.55
CA PHE A 80 14.31 -33.05 6.32
C PHE A 80 12.97 -32.30 6.30
N TRP A 81 13.00 -31.00 6.63
CA TRP A 81 11.83 -30.11 6.69
C TRP A 81 12.26 -28.66 6.39
N SER A 82 11.28 -27.79 6.23
CA SER A 82 11.51 -26.36 6.10
C SER A 82 11.21 -25.63 7.42
N ALA A 83 11.99 -24.62 7.76
CA ALA A 83 11.72 -23.75 8.92
C ALA A 83 10.40 -22.98 8.78
N SER A 84 9.88 -22.82 7.56
CA SER A 84 8.67 -22.09 7.20
C SER A 84 7.47 -22.99 6.82
N TRP A 85 7.49 -24.29 7.15
CA TRP A 85 6.56 -25.34 6.73
C TRP A 85 6.66 -25.65 5.22
N GLN A 86 6.25 -24.76 4.34
CA GLN A 86 6.55 -24.87 2.91
C GLN A 86 8.04 -24.55 2.65
N PRO A 87 8.64 -25.09 1.58
CA PRO A 87 8.03 -25.90 0.53
C PRO A 87 7.93 -27.41 0.83
N VAL A 88 8.48 -27.91 1.93
CA VAL A 88 8.49 -29.36 2.23
C VAL A 88 7.10 -29.86 2.66
N GLY A 89 6.34 -29.08 3.43
CA GLY A 89 4.95 -29.39 3.77
C GLY A 89 4.76 -30.61 4.67
N LYS A 90 5.49 -30.69 5.79
CA LYS A 90 5.33 -31.77 6.75
C LYS A 90 3.92 -31.83 7.33
N ASP A 91 3.49 -33.03 7.75
CA ASP A 91 2.20 -33.28 8.41
C ASP A 91 2.03 -32.37 9.64
N LEU A 92 0.97 -31.55 9.67
CA LEU A 92 0.66 -30.59 10.73
C LEU A 92 0.31 -31.23 12.08
N GLU A 93 0.07 -32.53 12.13
CA GLU A 93 -0.04 -33.24 13.42
C GLU A 93 1.30 -33.28 14.14
N LYS A 94 2.42 -33.36 13.39
CA LYS A 94 3.79 -33.48 13.88
C LYS A 94 4.60 -32.19 13.80
N TYR A 95 4.26 -31.30 12.86
CA TYR A 95 4.90 -30.00 12.64
C TYR A 95 4.07 -28.89 13.28
N LYS A 96 4.64 -28.18 14.23
CA LYS A 96 3.99 -27.05 14.89
C LYS A 96 4.72 -25.78 14.50
N SER A 97 3.97 -24.74 14.12
CA SER A 97 4.56 -23.46 13.77
C SER A 97 3.66 -22.29 14.11
N GLU A 98 4.29 -21.15 14.30
CA GLU A 98 3.65 -19.84 14.36
C GLU A 98 4.41 -18.89 13.43
N CYS A 99 3.66 -18.02 12.75
CA CYS A 99 4.24 -16.91 12.00
C CYS A 99 3.72 -15.60 12.56
N HIS A 100 4.63 -14.70 12.93
CA HIS A 100 4.34 -13.38 13.45
C HIS A 100 4.71 -12.35 12.37
N HIS A 101 3.71 -11.74 11.75
CA HIS A 101 3.92 -10.57 10.92
C HIS A 101 3.85 -9.31 11.78
N GLY A 102 4.96 -8.59 11.87
CA GLY A 102 5.06 -7.31 12.56
C GLY A 102 5.28 -6.15 11.59
N THR A 103 5.58 -4.97 12.12
CA THR A 103 5.87 -3.79 11.30
C THR A 103 7.27 -3.86 10.70
N ALA A 104 7.36 -4.17 9.41
CA ALA A 104 8.57 -4.34 8.61
C ALA A 104 9.47 -5.54 9.01
N TYR A 105 8.94 -6.52 9.72
CA TYR A 105 9.61 -7.79 9.98
C TYR A 105 8.62 -8.97 9.99
N THR A 106 9.13 -10.17 9.82
CA THR A 106 8.38 -11.42 9.96
C THR A 106 9.20 -12.41 10.74
N ARG A 107 8.58 -13.04 11.74
CA ARG A 107 9.21 -14.07 12.58
C ARG A 107 8.44 -15.38 12.41
N MET A 108 9.14 -16.46 12.09
CA MET A 108 8.59 -17.79 11.96
C MET A 108 9.23 -18.72 12.98
N MET A 109 8.43 -19.43 13.74
CA MET A 109 8.88 -20.44 14.70
C MET A 109 8.33 -21.79 14.31
N ALA A 110 9.14 -22.84 14.43
CA ALA A 110 8.71 -24.19 14.11
C ALA A 110 9.34 -25.23 15.04
N ASP A 111 8.52 -26.20 15.44
CA ASP A 111 8.94 -27.38 16.20
C ASP A 111 8.67 -28.63 15.37
N TYR A 112 9.73 -29.37 15.07
CA TYR A 112 9.64 -30.64 14.37
C TYR A 112 10.77 -31.57 14.79
N SER A 113 10.45 -32.87 15.04
CA SER A 113 11.43 -33.93 15.33
C SER A 113 12.38 -33.60 16.50
N GLY A 114 11.92 -32.82 17.51
CA GLY A 114 12.71 -32.38 18.66
C GLY A 114 13.73 -31.26 18.37
N ILE A 115 13.61 -30.63 17.25
CA ILE A 115 14.36 -29.39 16.87
C ILE A 115 13.39 -28.24 16.83
N HIS A 116 13.74 -27.17 17.56
CA HIS A 116 13.09 -25.86 17.45
C HIS A 116 13.90 -24.96 16.52
N SER A 117 13.23 -24.22 15.66
CA SER A 117 13.83 -23.20 14.80
C SER A 117 13.06 -21.89 14.85
N GLU A 118 13.76 -20.78 14.93
CA GLU A 118 13.18 -19.43 14.82
C GLU A 118 13.92 -18.65 13.74
N VAL A 119 13.19 -18.16 12.75
CA VAL A 119 13.72 -17.30 11.66
C VAL A 119 13.09 -15.91 11.76
N ARG A 120 13.90 -14.87 11.71
CA ARG A 120 13.47 -13.47 11.65
C ARG A 120 13.92 -12.87 10.33
N TYR A 121 12.97 -12.46 9.49
CA TYR A 121 13.17 -11.81 8.20
C TYR A 121 12.99 -10.30 8.37
N TYR A 122 13.98 -9.50 8.02
CA TYR A 122 13.89 -8.05 8.08
C TYR A 122 14.93 -7.39 7.15
N VAL A 123 14.72 -6.09 6.87
CA VAL A 123 15.69 -5.22 6.21
C VAL A 123 16.16 -4.20 7.26
N PRO A 124 17.47 -4.13 7.61
CA PRO A 124 17.96 -3.14 8.56
C PRO A 124 17.72 -1.72 8.06
N LEU A 125 17.43 -0.78 8.95
CA LEU A 125 17.15 0.62 8.61
C LEU A 125 18.24 1.24 7.75
N GLY A 126 17.85 1.85 6.62
CA GLY A 126 18.73 2.50 5.67
C GLY A 126 19.69 1.55 4.94
N GLN A 127 19.41 0.26 4.94
CA GLN A 127 20.20 -0.75 4.24
C GLN A 127 19.45 -1.31 3.03
N SER A 128 20.18 -1.72 1.99
CA SER A 128 19.64 -2.34 0.80
C SER A 128 20.03 -3.82 0.68
N TYR A 129 19.80 -4.56 1.77
CA TYR A 129 19.89 -6.02 1.84
C TYR A 129 18.96 -6.53 2.95
N GLU A 130 18.55 -7.78 2.85
CA GLU A 130 17.72 -8.43 3.86
C GLU A 130 18.52 -9.44 4.69
N VAL A 131 18.09 -9.62 5.92
CA VAL A 131 18.65 -10.54 6.91
C VAL A 131 17.64 -11.62 7.24
N TRP A 132 18.05 -12.89 7.19
CA TRP A 132 17.32 -14.03 7.70
C TRP A 132 18.06 -14.56 8.91
N SER A 133 17.80 -13.98 10.08
CA SER A 133 18.39 -14.37 11.35
C SER A 133 17.75 -15.66 11.83
N LEU A 134 18.56 -16.71 11.99
CA LEU A 134 18.10 -18.05 12.37
C LEU A 134 18.72 -18.49 13.70
N CYS A 135 17.86 -18.97 14.60
CA CYS A 135 18.24 -19.73 15.78
C CYS A 135 17.75 -21.18 15.64
N VAL A 136 18.62 -22.16 15.88
CA VAL A 136 18.26 -23.60 15.91
C VAL A 136 18.60 -24.15 17.27
N GLU A 137 17.64 -24.79 17.95
CA GLU A 137 17.77 -25.40 19.27
C GLU A 137 17.47 -26.90 19.22
N ASN A 138 18.31 -27.69 19.84
CA ASN A 138 18.05 -29.10 20.06
C ASN A 138 17.24 -29.30 21.34
N CYS A 139 15.93 -29.49 21.23
CA CYS A 139 15.02 -29.78 22.35
C CYS A 139 14.91 -31.28 22.68
N SER A 140 15.70 -32.14 22.04
CA SER A 140 15.72 -33.58 22.33
C SER A 140 16.74 -33.92 23.43
N ASP A 141 16.74 -35.16 23.91
CA ASP A 141 17.58 -35.69 24.98
C ASP A 141 18.92 -36.25 24.49
N LYS A 142 19.21 -36.17 23.17
CA LYS A 142 20.44 -36.67 22.54
C LYS A 142 21.12 -35.64 21.69
N GLU A 143 22.42 -35.79 21.44
CA GLU A 143 23.16 -34.97 20.47
C GLU A 143 22.56 -35.16 19.07
N ARG A 144 22.43 -34.10 18.32
CA ARG A 144 21.91 -34.09 16.95
C ARG A 144 22.89 -33.42 16.00
N GLU A 145 23.03 -33.96 14.81
CA GLU A 145 23.75 -33.32 13.72
C GLU A 145 22.75 -32.89 12.64
N ILE A 146 22.59 -31.55 12.51
CA ILE A 146 21.61 -30.95 11.65
C ILE A 146 22.30 -30.16 10.54
N ASN A 147 22.00 -30.45 9.28
CA ASN A 147 22.34 -29.59 8.16
C ASN A 147 21.29 -28.46 8.08
N VAL A 148 21.78 -27.24 8.00
CA VAL A 148 20.97 -26.05 7.74
C VAL A 148 21.35 -25.51 6.37
N THR A 149 20.39 -25.52 5.43
CA THR A 149 20.63 -25.06 4.06
C THR A 149 19.71 -23.87 3.75
N GLY A 150 20.29 -22.68 3.58
CA GLY A 150 19.59 -21.51 3.06
C GLY A 150 19.59 -21.54 1.52
N TYR A 151 18.46 -21.19 0.92
CA TYR A 151 18.24 -21.16 -0.52
C TYR A 151 17.55 -19.87 -0.97
N ALA A 152 18.11 -19.24 -1.99
CA ALA A 152 17.56 -18.08 -2.67
C ALA A 152 17.65 -18.29 -4.19
N GLU A 153 16.54 -18.13 -4.92
CA GLU A 153 16.56 -18.15 -6.39
C GLU A 153 16.75 -16.74 -6.93
N PHE A 154 17.89 -16.50 -7.57
CA PHE A 154 18.17 -15.21 -8.19
C PHE A 154 17.45 -15.09 -9.53
N THR A 155 17.01 -13.86 -9.87
CA THR A 155 16.63 -13.56 -11.25
C THR A 155 17.87 -13.54 -12.16
N ASN A 156 17.71 -13.99 -13.40
CA ASN A 156 18.79 -13.92 -14.40
C ASN A 156 18.93 -12.51 -15.00
N ASN A 157 17.92 -11.67 -14.82
CA ASN A 157 17.91 -10.27 -15.22
C ASN A 157 17.24 -9.42 -14.12
N SER A 158 17.68 -8.19 -13.94
CA SER A 158 17.04 -7.24 -13.00
C SER A 158 15.67 -6.78 -13.50
N ASN A 159 15.48 -6.73 -14.82
CA ASN A 159 14.19 -6.43 -15.42
C ASN A 159 13.29 -7.67 -15.36
N TYR A 160 12.11 -7.50 -14.77
CA TYR A 160 11.14 -8.57 -14.56
C TYR A 160 10.71 -9.24 -15.88
N GLU A 161 10.37 -8.46 -16.89
CA GLU A 161 9.91 -8.98 -18.18
C GLU A 161 11.02 -9.79 -18.88
N GLN A 162 12.24 -9.28 -18.91
CA GLN A 162 13.39 -9.99 -19.49
C GLN A 162 13.71 -11.29 -18.75
N ASP A 163 13.57 -11.30 -17.42
CA ASP A 163 13.75 -12.51 -16.62
C ASP A 163 12.69 -13.59 -16.90
N GLN A 164 11.42 -13.19 -17.07
CA GLN A 164 10.30 -14.13 -17.20
C GLN A 164 10.06 -14.59 -18.65
N VAL A 165 10.22 -13.69 -19.62
CA VAL A 165 9.79 -13.92 -21.01
C VAL A 165 10.97 -14.22 -21.95
N ASN A 166 12.17 -13.79 -21.62
CA ASN A 166 13.34 -13.90 -22.48
C ASN A 166 14.41 -14.85 -21.91
N LEU A 167 14.00 -16.01 -21.44
CA LEU A 167 14.91 -17.01 -20.85
C LEU A 167 16.03 -17.44 -21.81
N GLN A 168 15.73 -17.59 -23.10
CA GLN A 168 16.71 -17.96 -24.13
C GLN A 168 17.88 -16.97 -24.25
N TYR A 169 17.76 -15.78 -23.68
CA TYR A 169 18.83 -14.78 -23.59
C TYR A 169 19.37 -14.67 -22.17
N SER A 170 18.48 -14.51 -21.18
CA SER A 170 18.84 -14.17 -19.80
C SER A 170 19.68 -15.27 -19.11
N GLN A 171 19.49 -16.54 -19.48
CA GLN A 171 20.32 -17.64 -18.95
C GLN A 171 21.80 -17.50 -19.33
N TYR A 172 22.11 -17.00 -20.54
CA TYR A 172 23.47 -16.95 -21.07
C TYR A 172 24.29 -15.73 -20.65
N ILE A 173 23.69 -14.81 -19.89
CA ILE A 173 24.36 -13.60 -19.38
C ILE A 173 24.71 -13.70 -17.90
N THR A 174 24.46 -14.84 -17.25
CA THR A 174 24.67 -15.03 -15.82
C THR A 174 25.71 -16.07 -15.50
N LYS A 175 26.44 -15.85 -14.43
CA LYS A 175 27.27 -16.87 -13.78
C LYS A 175 27.28 -16.67 -12.28
N THR A 176 27.49 -17.74 -11.50
CA THR A 176 27.67 -17.68 -10.04
C THR A 176 29.04 -18.20 -9.64
N VAL A 177 29.55 -17.63 -8.56
CA VAL A 177 30.82 -18.03 -7.93
C VAL A 177 30.69 -18.00 -6.41
N PHE A 178 31.47 -18.85 -5.73
CA PHE A 178 31.58 -18.82 -4.27
C PHE A 178 32.85 -18.10 -3.83
N ARG A 179 32.70 -17.15 -2.92
CA ARG A 179 33.87 -16.46 -2.33
C ARG A 179 33.49 -15.82 -0.99
N GLY A 180 34.29 -16.02 0.04
CA GLY A 180 34.14 -15.38 1.34
C GLY A 180 32.77 -15.64 1.97
N ASN A 181 32.40 -16.91 2.20
CA ASN A 181 31.12 -17.35 2.78
C ASN A 181 29.87 -16.89 2.02
N ARG A 182 29.96 -16.61 0.73
CA ARG A 182 28.80 -16.19 -0.08
C ARG A 182 28.83 -16.74 -1.51
N VAL A 183 27.66 -17.08 -2.04
CA VAL A 183 27.41 -17.25 -3.47
C VAL A 183 27.10 -15.88 -4.05
N ARG A 184 27.82 -15.50 -5.09
CA ARG A 184 27.65 -14.24 -5.82
C ARG A 184 27.21 -14.54 -7.23
N GLN A 185 26.13 -13.85 -7.69
CA GLN A 185 25.68 -13.89 -9.07
C GLN A 185 26.12 -12.62 -9.80
N MET A 186 26.72 -12.80 -10.96
CA MET A 186 27.09 -11.74 -11.88
C MET A 186 26.20 -11.80 -13.13
N ILE A 187 25.73 -10.63 -13.59
CA ILE A 187 24.93 -10.48 -14.79
C ILE A 187 25.65 -9.55 -15.77
N HIS A 188 25.75 -9.98 -17.00
CA HIS A 188 26.37 -9.24 -18.10
C HIS A 188 25.29 -8.63 -19.02
N ALA A 189 24.35 -7.89 -18.47
CA ALA A 189 23.21 -7.39 -19.22
C ALA A 189 23.45 -6.08 -19.99
N ASN A 190 24.50 -5.32 -19.66
CA ASN A 190 24.74 -3.99 -20.22
C ASN A 190 25.92 -4.04 -21.21
N LEU A 191 25.61 -4.24 -22.47
CA LEU A 191 26.61 -4.17 -23.57
C LEU A 191 27.29 -2.79 -23.67
N ASP A 192 26.58 -1.71 -23.30
CA ASP A 192 27.09 -0.34 -23.33
C ASP A 192 28.16 -0.06 -22.25
N ARG A 193 28.36 -0.98 -21.30
CA ARG A 193 29.38 -0.88 -20.24
C ARG A 193 30.56 -1.83 -20.43
N LEU A 194 30.57 -2.59 -21.49
CA LEU A 194 31.71 -3.39 -21.87
C LEU A 194 32.67 -2.50 -22.71
N ASP A 195 33.24 -1.48 -22.06
CA ASP A 195 34.43 -0.86 -22.63
C ASP A 195 35.49 -1.94 -22.83
N GLU A 196 36.24 -1.86 -23.91
CA GLU A 196 37.27 -2.81 -24.24
C GLU A 196 38.21 -3.00 -23.05
N GLY A 197 38.07 -4.11 -22.35
CA GLY A 197 38.91 -4.51 -21.21
C GLY A 197 38.26 -4.43 -19.83
N GLU A 198 36.96 -4.05 -19.68
CA GLU A 198 36.26 -4.21 -18.39
C GLU A 198 36.14 -5.70 -18.06
N LYS A 199 36.82 -6.08 -16.99
CA LYS A 199 36.73 -7.44 -16.47
C LYS A 199 35.41 -7.58 -15.70
N VAL A 200 34.83 -8.76 -15.77
CA VAL A 200 33.64 -9.20 -15.01
C VAL A 200 33.76 -8.94 -13.50
N ASP A 201 34.93 -8.72 -12.97
CA ASP A 201 35.23 -8.36 -11.59
C ASP A 201 35.39 -6.85 -11.37
N ASN A 202 34.83 -6.00 -12.23
CA ASN A 202 34.80 -4.56 -12.00
C ASN A 202 34.23 -4.25 -10.63
N LYS A 203 34.95 -3.49 -9.80
CA LYS A 203 34.60 -3.14 -8.44
C LYS A 203 33.32 -2.30 -8.35
N ASP A 204 32.98 -1.61 -9.42
CA ASP A 204 31.81 -0.71 -9.47
C ASP A 204 30.51 -1.41 -9.85
N VAL A 205 30.56 -2.65 -10.30
CA VAL A 205 29.38 -3.42 -10.65
C VAL A 205 28.73 -4.03 -9.40
N THR A 206 27.42 -3.83 -9.26
CA THR A 206 26.63 -4.49 -8.21
C THR A 206 26.26 -5.91 -8.63
N ASN A 207 26.39 -6.84 -7.70
CA ASN A 207 26.05 -8.25 -7.89
C ASN A 207 25.09 -8.73 -6.81
N ARG A 208 24.23 -9.69 -7.16
CA ARG A 208 23.41 -10.37 -6.17
C ARG A 208 24.27 -11.32 -5.36
N PHE A 209 23.92 -11.49 -4.09
CA PHE A 209 24.60 -12.44 -3.23
C PHE A 209 23.65 -13.10 -2.24
N LEU A 210 23.97 -14.32 -1.86
CA LEU A 210 23.53 -14.98 -0.62
C LEU A 210 24.77 -15.26 0.20
N GLY A 211 24.87 -14.67 1.38
CA GLY A 211 25.93 -14.89 2.36
C GLY A 211 25.46 -15.66 3.58
N LEU A 212 26.38 -16.34 4.27
CA LEU A 212 26.13 -16.98 5.56
C LEU A 212 27.14 -16.46 6.57
N ALA A 213 26.67 -16.01 7.72
CA ALA A 213 27.49 -15.51 8.82
C ALA A 213 27.16 -16.20 10.15
N GLY A 214 28.11 -16.18 11.11
CA GLY A 214 27.97 -16.76 12.44
C GLY A 214 28.38 -18.23 12.53
N VAL A 215 28.40 -18.95 11.40
CA VAL A 215 28.84 -20.35 11.28
C VAL A 215 29.60 -20.58 9.97
N PRO A 216 30.52 -21.55 9.88
CA PRO A 216 31.22 -21.83 8.62
C PRO A 216 30.31 -22.48 7.57
N VAL A 217 30.54 -22.16 6.30
CA VAL A 217 29.92 -22.84 5.17
C VAL A 217 30.61 -24.20 4.95
N ASP A 218 29.81 -25.27 4.95
CA ASP A 218 30.28 -26.64 4.63
C ASP A 218 30.26 -26.91 3.13
N SER A 219 29.12 -26.57 2.48
CA SER A 219 28.97 -26.77 1.04
C SER A 219 28.07 -25.71 0.43
N TRP A 220 28.11 -25.54 -0.88
CA TRP A 220 27.39 -24.51 -1.61
C TRP A 220 26.94 -24.99 -2.99
N CYS A 221 25.95 -24.31 -3.59
CA CYS A 221 25.54 -24.51 -4.97
C CYS A 221 25.07 -23.17 -5.57
N GLY A 222 25.45 -22.92 -6.83
CA GLY A 222 25.08 -21.72 -7.57
C GLY A 222 24.12 -21.97 -8.73
N GLU A 223 23.77 -23.21 -9.03
CA GLU A 223 22.92 -23.63 -10.14
C GLU A 223 21.61 -24.24 -9.63
N LYS A 224 20.48 -23.68 -10.09
CA LYS A 224 19.14 -24.10 -9.64
C LYS A 224 18.86 -25.57 -9.94
N GLU A 225 19.12 -26.01 -11.17
CA GLU A 225 18.81 -27.37 -11.62
C GLU A 225 19.66 -28.42 -10.90
N ALA A 226 20.91 -28.08 -10.57
CA ALA A 226 21.77 -28.92 -9.75
C ALA A 226 21.32 -29.01 -8.29
N PHE A 227 20.80 -27.89 -7.73
CA PHE A 227 20.24 -27.88 -6.37
C PHE A 227 18.94 -28.67 -6.27
N LEU A 228 17.99 -28.39 -7.18
CA LEU A 228 16.68 -29.06 -7.18
C LEU A 228 16.78 -30.53 -7.62
N GLY A 229 17.55 -30.81 -8.66
CA GLY A 229 17.58 -32.10 -9.32
C GLY A 229 16.53 -32.24 -10.43
N ARG A 230 16.80 -33.07 -11.41
CA ARG A 230 15.90 -33.28 -12.55
C ARG A 230 14.58 -33.91 -12.09
N TYR A 231 13.47 -33.26 -12.45
CA TYR A 231 12.09 -33.62 -12.06
C TYR A 231 11.78 -33.57 -10.54
N HIS A 232 12.64 -32.93 -9.74
CA HIS A 232 12.38 -32.56 -8.37
C HIS A 232 11.91 -31.09 -8.28
N GLY A 233 11.25 -30.76 -7.17
CA GLY A 233 10.80 -29.39 -6.86
C GLY A 233 11.39 -28.86 -5.56
N TYR A 234 10.94 -27.67 -5.17
CA TYR A 234 11.39 -27.05 -3.91
C TYR A 234 11.06 -27.89 -2.66
N GLY A 235 10.00 -28.71 -2.70
CA GLY A 235 9.61 -29.60 -1.58
C GLY A 235 10.52 -30.81 -1.37
N ASN A 236 11.35 -31.16 -2.36
CA ASN A 236 12.21 -32.35 -2.31
C ASN A 236 13.51 -32.16 -3.11
N PRO A 237 14.27 -31.08 -2.86
CA PRO A 237 15.49 -30.79 -3.63
C PRO A 237 16.61 -31.82 -3.33
N VAL A 238 17.27 -32.28 -4.39
CA VAL A 238 18.34 -33.29 -4.30
C VAL A 238 19.47 -32.81 -3.40
N GLY A 239 19.86 -31.52 -3.47
CA GLY A 239 20.92 -30.98 -2.62
C GLY A 239 20.62 -31.10 -1.11
N VAL A 240 19.35 -31.07 -0.71
CA VAL A 240 18.94 -31.31 0.69
C VAL A 240 18.84 -32.80 0.99
N ILE A 241 18.27 -33.60 0.07
CA ILE A 241 18.14 -35.08 0.22
C ILE A 241 19.51 -35.70 0.41
N ASP A 242 20.49 -35.35 -0.42
CA ASP A 242 21.84 -35.89 -0.37
C ASP A 242 22.63 -35.37 0.86
N GLY A 243 22.23 -34.26 1.44
CA GLY A 243 22.85 -33.64 2.61
C GLY A 243 24.19 -32.97 2.34
N LYS A 244 24.59 -32.81 1.07
CA LYS A 244 25.76 -32.06 0.64
C LYS A 244 25.54 -31.46 -0.74
N LEU A 245 25.86 -30.19 -0.89
CA LEU A 245 25.80 -29.50 -2.15
C LEU A 245 27.03 -29.80 -3.01
N ASN A 246 26.92 -29.66 -4.35
CA ASN A 246 27.94 -30.04 -5.31
C ASN A 246 29.19 -29.12 -5.33
N CYS A 247 29.13 -27.94 -4.68
CA CYS A 247 30.19 -26.92 -4.67
C CYS A 247 30.53 -26.38 -6.06
N GLU A 248 29.54 -26.28 -6.95
CA GLU A 248 29.68 -25.78 -8.31
C GLU A 248 28.83 -24.52 -8.53
N GLY A 249 29.37 -23.61 -9.36
CA GLY A 249 28.64 -22.39 -9.78
C GLY A 249 27.85 -22.62 -11.05
N ASN A 250 26.88 -21.72 -11.28
CA ASN A 250 26.15 -21.66 -12.54
C ASN A 250 27.02 -21.06 -13.66
N TYR A 251 26.87 -21.63 -14.85
CA TYR A 251 27.39 -21.07 -16.10
C TYR A 251 26.40 -21.42 -17.23
N ASN A 252 25.65 -20.42 -17.70
CA ASN A 252 24.62 -20.54 -18.73
C ASN A 252 23.34 -21.32 -18.36
N GLU A 253 23.03 -21.40 -17.07
CA GLU A 253 21.80 -22.02 -16.54
C GLU A 253 21.10 -21.05 -15.55
N ASN A 254 19.98 -21.44 -14.96
CA ASN A 254 19.30 -20.63 -13.95
C ASN A 254 20.13 -20.56 -12.66
N SER A 255 20.28 -19.34 -12.16
CA SER A 255 21.09 -19.08 -10.97
C SER A 255 20.34 -19.23 -9.67
N CYS A 256 21.00 -19.77 -8.65
CA CYS A 256 20.56 -19.72 -7.28
C CYS A 256 21.74 -19.41 -6.34
N GLY A 257 21.44 -19.10 -5.10
CA GLY A 257 22.37 -19.19 -3.98
C GLY A 257 21.88 -20.26 -3.02
N ALA A 258 22.70 -21.28 -2.79
CA ALA A 258 22.44 -22.27 -1.74
C ALA A 258 23.71 -22.45 -0.89
N LEU A 259 23.56 -22.35 0.44
CA LEU A 259 24.66 -22.49 1.40
C LEU A 259 24.23 -23.42 2.53
N THR A 260 25.05 -24.41 2.83
CA THR A 260 24.82 -25.37 3.92
C THR A 260 25.84 -25.21 5.03
N ALA A 261 25.36 -25.17 6.27
CA ALA A 261 26.16 -25.35 7.48
C ALA A 261 25.78 -26.65 8.17
N VAL A 262 26.75 -27.33 8.79
CA VAL A 262 26.54 -28.54 9.59
C VAL A 262 26.64 -28.17 11.06
N LEU A 263 25.56 -28.37 11.81
CA LEU A 263 25.47 -28.04 13.24
C LEU A 263 25.51 -29.34 14.06
N LYS A 264 26.42 -29.41 15.01
CA LYS A 264 26.37 -30.42 16.09
C LYS A 264 25.82 -29.78 17.33
N LEU A 265 24.69 -30.27 17.83
CA LEU A 265 23.92 -29.67 18.92
C LEU A 265 23.76 -30.70 20.03
N ALA A 266 24.36 -30.43 21.18
CA ALA A 266 24.07 -31.15 22.43
C ALA A 266 22.60 -30.93 22.86
N PRO A 267 22.02 -31.74 23.74
CA PRO A 267 20.70 -31.48 24.31
C PRO A 267 20.60 -30.06 24.94
N GLY A 268 19.62 -29.31 24.56
CA GLY A 268 19.37 -27.89 24.96
C GLY A 268 20.33 -26.87 24.36
N GLU A 269 21.24 -27.26 23.48
CA GLU A 269 22.15 -26.32 22.81
C GLU A 269 21.45 -25.56 21.70
N LYS A 270 21.78 -24.23 21.63
CA LYS A 270 21.34 -23.30 20.60
C LYS A 270 22.50 -22.86 19.73
N LYS A 271 22.25 -22.70 18.43
CA LYS A 271 23.18 -22.06 17.49
C LYS A 271 22.45 -20.99 16.70
N GLU A 272 23.12 -19.84 16.56
CA GLU A 272 22.61 -18.69 15.84
C GLU A 272 23.47 -18.39 14.62
N MET A 273 22.81 -17.99 13.54
CA MET A 273 23.42 -17.62 12.27
C MET A 273 22.54 -16.67 11.50
N ALA A 274 23.06 -16.06 10.45
CA ALA A 274 22.28 -15.21 9.56
C ALA A 274 22.60 -15.52 8.09
N PHE A 275 21.54 -15.68 7.28
CA PHE A 275 21.65 -15.57 5.84
C PHE A 275 21.41 -14.11 5.43
N LEU A 276 22.19 -13.62 4.47
CA LEU A 276 22.20 -12.24 4.03
C LEU A 276 22.01 -12.18 2.52
N VAL A 277 20.96 -11.49 2.06
CA VAL A 277 20.59 -11.41 0.64
C VAL A 277 20.53 -9.97 0.19
N GLY A 278 21.15 -9.65 -0.94
CA GLY A 278 21.11 -8.31 -1.47
C GLY A 278 21.75 -8.19 -2.84
N MET A 279 21.84 -6.94 -3.31
CA MET A 279 22.54 -6.58 -4.53
C MET A 279 23.52 -5.45 -4.20
N LYS A 280 24.81 -5.75 -4.13
CA LYS A 280 25.87 -4.85 -3.66
C LYS A 280 27.13 -5.01 -4.49
N LYS A 281 28.02 -4.01 -4.40
CA LYS A 281 29.41 -4.17 -4.85
C LYS A 281 30.08 -5.30 -4.06
N ASN A 282 31.09 -5.92 -4.66
CA ASN A 282 31.68 -7.13 -4.07
C ASN A 282 32.35 -6.91 -2.70
N ASP A 283 33.06 -5.80 -2.52
CA ASP A 283 33.68 -5.41 -1.27
C ASP A 283 32.64 -5.00 -0.20
N GLU A 284 31.56 -4.33 -0.59
CA GLU A 284 30.45 -4.01 0.31
C GLU A 284 29.76 -5.29 0.82
N ALA A 285 29.46 -6.24 -0.09
CA ALA A 285 28.88 -7.53 0.30
C ALA A 285 29.80 -8.34 1.24
N GLU A 286 31.12 -8.26 1.03
CA GLU A 286 32.11 -8.88 1.92
C GLU A 286 32.11 -8.25 3.31
N ALA A 287 32.09 -6.91 3.37
CA ALA A 287 32.04 -6.17 4.62
C ALA A 287 30.73 -6.43 5.39
N ILE A 288 29.60 -6.55 4.69
CA ILE A 288 28.30 -6.90 5.28
C ILE A 288 28.40 -8.28 5.95
N VAL A 289 28.85 -9.34 5.26
CA VAL A 289 28.93 -10.69 5.83
C VAL A 289 29.87 -10.69 7.04
N ALA A 290 31.05 -10.06 6.91
CA ALA A 290 32.05 -9.99 7.99
C ALA A 290 31.54 -9.29 9.25
N ARG A 291 30.62 -8.30 9.11
CA ARG A 291 30.02 -7.59 10.24
C ARG A 291 29.18 -8.53 11.12
N TYR A 292 28.50 -9.50 10.53
CA TYR A 292 27.68 -10.49 11.27
C TYR A 292 28.52 -11.68 11.79
N ASP A 293 29.64 -12.00 11.17
CA ASP A 293 30.45 -13.16 11.58
C ASP A 293 30.97 -13.07 13.02
N GLN A 294 31.27 -11.85 13.51
CA GLN A 294 31.92 -11.68 14.82
C GLN A 294 30.94 -11.76 16.00
N ASN A 295 29.71 -11.27 15.82
CA ASN A 295 28.68 -11.20 16.88
C ASN A 295 27.28 -11.29 16.28
N CYS A 296 26.98 -12.38 15.57
CA CYS A 296 25.75 -12.53 14.76
C CYS A 296 24.47 -12.19 15.56
N GLN A 297 24.29 -12.83 16.71
CA GLN A 297 23.13 -12.62 17.57
C GLN A 297 22.94 -11.14 17.97
N GLN A 298 23.97 -10.55 18.56
CA GLN A 298 23.89 -9.17 19.06
C GLN A 298 23.63 -8.14 17.95
N VAL A 299 24.21 -8.37 16.76
CA VAL A 299 23.97 -7.49 15.60
C VAL A 299 22.52 -7.59 15.15
N CYS A 300 22.02 -8.83 14.97
CA CYS A 300 20.65 -9.07 14.52
C CYS A 300 19.59 -8.55 15.53
N GLU A 301 19.81 -8.80 16.84
CA GLU A 301 18.89 -8.33 17.88
C GLU A 301 18.81 -6.81 17.92
N ARG A 302 19.96 -6.12 17.92
CA ARG A 302 20.01 -4.66 17.94
C ARG A 302 19.32 -4.06 16.70
N GLU A 303 19.62 -4.56 15.51
CA GLU A 303 19.02 -4.04 14.26
C GLU A 303 17.52 -4.24 14.21
N LEU A 304 17.04 -5.38 14.70
CA LEU A 304 15.60 -5.63 14.79
C LEU A 304 14.92 -4.73 15.83
N GLU A 305 15.56 -4.49 16.99
CA GLU A 305 15.06 -3.55 18.01
C GLU A 305 15.01 -2.11 17.47
N GLU A 306 16.04 -1.68 16.75
CA GLU A 306 16.10 -0.36 16.12
C GLU A 306 14.97 -0.22 15.07
N LEU A 307 14.75 -1.24 14.24
CA LEU A 307 13.68 -1.28 13.24
C LEU A 307 12.28 -1.20 13.87
N ILE A 308 12.03 -2.03 14.87
CA ILE A 308 10.75 -2.05 15.61
C ILE A 308 10.51 -0.69 16.27
N SER A 309 11.53 -0.12 16.93
CA SER A 309 11.42 1.18 17.60
C SER A 309 11.11 2.30 16.62
N TYR A 310 11.73 2.29 15.44
CA TYR A 310 11.45 3.26 14.39
C TYR A 310 9.98 3.20 13.93
N TRP A 311 9.49 2.02 13.52
CA TRP A 311 8.11 1.88 13.04
C TRP A 311 7.08 2.15 14.14
N HIS A 312 7.32 1.68 15.36
CA HIS A 312 6.43 1.98 16.48
C HIS A 312 6.42 3.47 16.81
N GLY A 313 7.56 4.17 16.66
CA GLY A 313 7.63 5.63 16.77
C GLY A 313 6.74 6.32 15.74
N GLN A 314 6.91 5.98 14.44
CA GLN A 314 6.06 6.55 13.38
C GLN A 314 4.57 6.36 13.63
N LEU A 315 4.16 5.16 14.04
CA LEU A 315 2.77 4.85 14.31
C LEU A 315 2.23 5.53 15.59
N SER A 316 3.09 5.94 16.53
CA SER A 316 2.67 6.54 17.81
C SER A 316 2.23 8.00 17.71
N HIS A 317 2.50 8.69 16.59
CA HIS A 317 2.07 10.07 16.37
C HIS A 317 0.55 10.26 16.34
N PHE A 318 -0.19 9.16 16.11
CA PHE A 318 -1.65 9.15 16.19
C PHE A 318 -2.13 7.82 16.76
N GLN A 319 -2.77 7.83 17.92
CA GLN A 319 -3.28 6.64 18.58
C GLN A 319 -4.70 6.88 19.10
N ILE A 320 -5.51 5.86 19.08
CA ILE A 320 -6.90 5.91 19.56
C ILE A 320 -7.19 4.81 20.57
N LYS A 321 -8.19 5.08 21.39
CA LYS A 321 -8.77 4.09 22.30
C LYS A 321 -10.27 4.26 22.28
N THR A 322 -10.94 3.34 21.63
CA THR A 322 -12.40 3.30 21.46
C THR A 322 -12.98 2.00 22.02
N PRO A 323 -14.30 1.88 22.14
CA PRO A 323 -14.95 0.61 22.50
C PRO A 323 -14.75 -0.54 21.50
N SER A 324 -14.38 -0.27 20.24
CA SER A 324 -14.13 -1.30 19.22
C SER A 324 -12.65 -1.69 19.13
N ASN A 325 -12.35 -2.95 19.46
CA ASN A 325 -10.99 -3.48 19.31
C ASN A 325 -10.54 -3.54 17.84
N GLU A 326 -11.44 -3.89 16.92
CA GLU A 326 -11.15 -3.96 15.49
C GLU A 326 -10.78 -2.59 14.93
N PHE A 327 -11.49 -1.54 15.36
CA PHE A 327 -11.21 -0.16 14.98
C PHE A 327 -9.85 0.29 15.54
N ASN A 328 -9.60 0.05 16.83
CA ASN A 328 -8.31 0.37 17.47
C ASN A 328 -7.14 -0.34 16.77
N THR A 329 -7.25 -1.64 16.52
CA THR A 329 -6.23 -2.44 15.85
C THR A 329 -5.89 -1.91 14.45
N MET A 330 -6.93 -1.58 13.66
CA MET A 330 -6.73 -1.07 12.30
C MET A 330 -6.10 0.32 12.32
N ILE A 331 -6.64 1.27 13.08
CA ILE A 331 -6.16 2.66 13.06
C ILE A 331 -4.79 2.79 13.72
N ASN A 332 -4.56 2.14 14.86
CA ASN A 332 -3.31 2.26 15.60
C ASN A 332 -2.13 1.53 14.95
N THR A 333 -2.39 0.51 14.12
CA THR A 333 -1.32 -0.32 13.56
C THR A 333 -1.53 -0.65 12.10
N TRP A 334 -2.54 -1.46 11.74
CA TRP A 334 -2.52 -2.15 10.46
C TRP A 334 -2.94 -1.29 9.29
N ASN A 335 -3.98 -0.44 9.44
CA ASN A 335 -4.31 0.51 8.38
C ASN A 335 -3.23 1.57 8.22
N ALA A 336 -2.68 2.09 9.33
CA ALA A 336 -1.58 3.04 9.31
C ALA A 336 -0.33 2.45 8.61
N TYR A 337 0.03 1.21 8.94
CA TYR A 337 1.14 0.50 8.29
C TYR A 337 0.83 0.21 6.81
N ASN A 338 -0.40 -0.17 6.46
CA ASN A 338 -0.83 -0.33 5.08
C ASN A 338 -0.76 0.99 4.28
N CYS A 339 -1.09 2.14 4.91
CA CYS A 339 -0.88 3.46 4.31
C CYS A 339 0.60 3.71 3.96
N PHE A 340 1.53 3.43 4.88
CA PHE A 340 2.96 3.55 4.61
C PHE A 340 3.41 2.65 3.45
N MET A 341 3.01 1.39 3.42
CA MET A 341 3.41 0.47 2.34
C MET A 341 2.87 0.93 0.99
N THR A 342 1.62 1.38 0.94
CA THR A 342 1.00 1.91 -0.29
C THR A 342 1.66 3.22 -0.73
N PHE A 343 1.96 4.10 0.22
CA PHE A 343 2.69 5.36 -0.02
C PHE A 343 4.10 5.13 -0.59
N ILE A 344 4.83 4.13 -0.08
CA ILE A 344 6.19 3.82 -0.52
C ILE A 344 6.17 3.15 -1.90
N TRP A 345 5.35 2.12 -2.10
CA TRP A 345 5.42 1.23 -3.27
C TRP A 345 4.35 1.51 -4.32
N SER A 346 3.37 2.36 -4.06
CA SER A 346 2.24 2.62 -4.95
C SER A 346 1.60 1.31 -5.43
N ARG A 347 1.40 1.13 -6.74
CA ARG A 347 0.88 -0.11 -7.35
C ARG A 347 1.98 -0.89 -8.07
N ALA A 348 3.24 -0.76 -7.61
CA ALA A 348 4.41 -1.20 -8.36
C ALA A 348 4.88 -2.63 -8.02
N ALA A 349 4.65 -3.11 -6.80
CA ALA A 349 5.17 -4.41 -6.37
C ALA A 349 4.28 -5.09 -5.31
N SER A 350 3.60 -6.16 -5.70
CA SER A 350 2.85 -7.07 -4.82
C SER A 350 2.87 -8.47 -5.44
N PHE A 351 2.18 -9.43 -4.86
CA PHE A 351 1.98 -10.73 -5.52
C PHE A 351 1.12 -10.63 -6.77
N THR A 352 0.26 -9.63 -6.88
CA THR A 352 -0.62 -9.45 -8.04
C THR A 352 -0.02 -8.48 -9.06
N TYR A 353 0.58 -7.39 -8.63
CA TYR A 353 1.21 -6.41 -9.53
C TYR A 353 2.60 -6.84 -10.00
N CYS A 354 3.22 -7.82 -9.43
CA CYS A 354 4.45 -8.51 -9.84
C CYS A 354 5.59 -7.64 -10.40
N GLY A 355 5.53 -6.30 -10.30
CA GLY A 355 6.56 -5.39 -10.76
C GLY A 355 6.55 -5.08 -12.26
N LEU A 356 5.45 -5.24 -12.98
CA LEU A 356 5.34 -4.80 -14.38
C LEU A 356 5.33 -3.27 -14.53
N ARG A 357 4.80 -2.54 -13.55
CA ARG A 357 4.76 -1.09 -13.55
C ARG A 357 6.07 -0.51 -13.02
N ASN A 358 6.67 0.40 -13.79
CA ASN A 358 7.94 1.05 -13.44
C ASN A 358 7.72 2.53 -13.07
N GLY A 359 6.83 2.80 -12.14
CA GLY A 359 6.53 4.17 -11.72
C GLY A 359 5.31 4.25 -10.80
N TYR A 360 4.94 5.50 -10.53
CA TYR A 360 3.82 5.87 -9.69
C TYR A 360 2.64 6.32 -10.56
N GLY A 361 1.43 5.77 -10.33
CA GLY A 361 0.20 6.36 -10.87
C GLY A 361 -0.01 7.72 -10.21
N TYR A 362 -0.27 8.76 -11.00
CA TYR A 362 -0.36 10.13 -10.48
C TYR A 362 -1.43 10.26 -9.41
N ARG A 363 -2.69 10.06 -9.77
CA ARG A 363 -3.82 10.18 -8.84
C ARG A 363 -3.75 9.20 -7.67
N ASP A 364 -3.22 8.00 -7.93
CA ASP A 364 -3.04 6.98 -6.90
C ASP A 364 -2.11 7.49 -5.80
N THR A 365 -0.93 7.97 -6.19
CA THR A 365 0.11 8.40 -5.26
C THR A 365 -0.27 9.67 -4.52
N VAL A 366 -0.88 10.65 -5.21
CA VAL A 366 -1.36 11.89 -4.57
C VAL A 366 -2.40 11.59 -3.49
N GLN A 367 -3.32 10.63 -3.71
CA GLN A 367 -4.27 10.19 -2.69
C GLN A 367 -3.60 9.39 -1.56
N ASP A 368 -2.63 8.53 -1.89
CA ASP A 368 -1.93 7.70 -0.90
C ASP A 368 -1.20 8.57 0.15
N ILE A 369 -0.70 9.74 -0.25
CA ILE A 369 -0.05 10.70 0.66
C ILE A 369 -0.98 11.10 1.80
N GLN A 370 -2.27 11.27 1.55
CA GLN A 370 -3.25 11.70 2.57
C GLN A 370 -3.31 10.75 3.77
N GLY A 371 -3.04 9.46 3.56
CA GLY A 371 -3.06 8.45 4.63
C GLY A 371 -1.87 8.51 5.59
N VAL A 372 -0.80 9.24 5.25
CA VAL A 372 0.43 9.32 6.07
C VAL A 372 0.74 10.72 6.60
N ILE A 373 0.05 11.76 6.15
CA ILE A 373 0.33 13.16 6.53
C ILE A 373 0.37 13.35 8.06
N HIS A 374 -0.61 12.77 8.78
CA HIS A 374 -0.72 12.90 10.24
C HIS A 374 0.25 12.00 11.03
N LEU A 375 0.98 11.11 10.35
CA LEU A 375 1.95 10.17 10.93
C LEU A 375 3.40 10.58 10.59
N ALA A 376 3.64 11.08 9.37
CA ALA A 376 4.98 11.39 8.87
C ALA A 376 4.94 12.59 7.91
N PRO A 377 4.68 13.80 8.40
CA PRO A 377 4.47 14.99 7.56
C PRO A 377 5.67 15.35 6.70
N GLU A 378 6.91 15.10 7.15
CA GLU A 378 8.12 15.37 6.37
C GLU A 378 8.21 14.46 5.13
N MET A 379 7.93 13.16 5.31
CA MET A 379 7.88 12.21 4.19
C MET A 379 6.75 12.58 3.21
N ALA A 380 5.62 13.01 3.74
CA ALA A 380 4.50 13.48 2.93
C ALA A 380 4.88 14.72 2.10
N ALA A 381 5.56 15.71 2.70
CA ALA A 381 6.04 16.90 2.01
C ALA A 381 6.94 16.58 0.82
N ASP A 382 7.91 15.68 1.01
CA ASP A 382 8.82 15.27 -0.05
C ASP A 382 8.09 14.59 -1.20
N LYS A 383 7.11 13.74 -0.88
CA LYS A 383 6.30 13.08 -1.91
C LYS A 383 5.34 14.06 -2.60
N ILE A 384 4.80 15.06 -1.89
CA ILE A 384 3.99 16.13 -2.51
C ILE A 384 4.85 16.91 -3.50
N ARG A 385 6.08 17.33 -3.13
CA ARG A 385 7.00 18.01 -4.04
C ARG A 385 7.30 17.16 -5.29
N PHE A 386 7.54 15.87 -5.09
CA PHE A 386 7.75 14.94 -6.19
C PHE A 386 6.53 14.83 -7.11
N MET A 387 5.32 14.77 -6.58
CA MET A 387 4.10 14.68 -7.41
C MET A 387 3.74 16.00 -8.06
N LEU A 388 4.00 17.15 -7.43
CA LEU A 388 3.88 18.46 -8.06
C LEU A 388 4.85 18.60 -9.24
N SER A 389 6.10 18.13 -9.09
CA SER A 389 7.07 18.15 -10.19
C SER A 389 6.71 17.22 -11.37
N ALA A 390 5.72 16.36 -11.20
CA ALA A 390 5.15 15.52 -12.25
C ALA A 390 3.85 16.09 -12.86
N GLN A 391 3.45 17.29 -12.48
CA GLN A 391 2.41 18.03 -13.17
C GLN A 391 3.01 18.69 -14.42
N VAL A 392 2.31 18.59 -15.55
CA VAL A 392 2.71 19.23 -16.82
C VAL A 392 2.41 20.73 -16.76
N ASP A 393 3.17 21.55 -17.50
CA ASP A 393 3.00 23.00 -17.53
C ASP A 393 1.61 23.47 -17.96
N ASN A 394 0.83 22.61 -18.63
CA ASN A 394 -0.57 22.86 -18.98
C ASN A 394 -1.54 22.62 -17.80
N GLY A 395 -1.04 22.13 -16.66
CA GLY A 395 -1.84 21.85 -15.45
C GLY A 395 -2.32 20.40 -15.29
N GLY A 396 -2.20 19.56 -16.32
CA GLY A 396 -2.52 18.12 -16.24
C GLY A 396 -1.44 17.31 -15.52
N GLY A 397 -1.80 16.17 -14.94
CA GLY A 397 -0.84 15.25 -14.35
C GLY A 397 -0.28 14.25 -15.36
N LEU A 398 0.99 13.82 -15.22
CA LEU A 398 1.51 12.67 -15.96
C LEU A 398 0.81 11.40 -15.46
N PRO A 399 0.02 10.67 -16.26
CA PRO A 399 -0.71 9.48 -15.79
C PRO A 399 0.17 8.41 -15.13
N LEU A 400 1.43 8.28 -15.56
CA LEU A 400 2.47 7.48 -14.94
C LEU A 400 3.74 8.32 -14.73
N VAL A 401 4.18 8.43 -13.48
CA VAL A 401 5.42 9.10 -13.08
C VAL A 401 6.51 8.05 -12.91
N LYS A 402 7.53 8.09 -13.76
CA LYS A 402 8.62 7.08 -13.74
C LYS A 402 9.42 7.15 -12.44
N PHE A 403 10.02 6.03 -12.00
CA PHE A 403 11.00 6.06 -10.90
C PHE A 403 12.24 6.88 -11.23
N THR A 404 12.52 7.07 -12.54
CA THR A 404 13.60 7.89 -13.07
C THR A 404 13.13 9.28 -13.49
N HIS A 405 12.00 9.75 -12.93
CA HIS A 405 11.41 11.07 -13.24
C HIS A 405 12.47 12.18 -13.19
N ASN A 406 12.51 13.02 -14.25
CA ASN A 406 13.45 14.10 -14.44
C ASN A 406 12.70 15.42 -14.67
N PRO A 407 12.31 16.15 -13.61
CA PRO A 407 11.52 17.38 -13.71
C PRO A 407 12.10 18.39 -14.70
N GLY A 408 11.24 19.04 -15.48
CA GLY A 408 11.60 20.01 -16.51
C GLY A 408 12.01 19.40 -17.85
N HIS A 409 12.08 18.05 -17.98
CA HIS A 409 12.57 17.37 -19.15
C HIS A 409 11.77 16.14 -19.57
N GLU A 410 10.58 15.94 -18.98
CA GLU A 410 9.73 14.78 -19.30
C GLU A 410 8.95 15.01 -20.61
N ASP A 411 8.82 13.95 -21.37
CA ASP A 411 7.79 13.86 -22.40
C ASP A 411 6.40 13.76 -21.75
N THR A 412 5.37 14.14 -22.46
CA THR A 412 3.99 14.22 -21.97
C THR A 412 3.06 13.29 -22.76
N PRO A 413 1.81 13.07 -22.35
CA PRO A 413 0.85 12.31 -23.15
C PRO A 413 0.62 12.83 -24.58
N ASP A 414 1.04 14.06 -24.88
CA ASP A 414 1.00 14.62 -26.24
C ASP A 414 2.16 14.13 -27.11
N ASP A 415 3.18 13.51 -26.50
CA ASP A 415 4.39 13.00 -27.19
C ASP A 415 4.28 11.49 -27.44
N ALA A 416 4.56 11.05 -28.66
CA ALA A 416 4.51 9.64 -29.02
C ALA A 416 5.51 8.78 -28.23
N SER A 417 6.65 9.33 -27.83
CA SER A 417 7.67 8.69 -26.99
C SER A 417 7.13 8.33 -25.61
N TYR A 418 6.42 9.26 -24.95
CA TYR A 418 5.77 9.00 -23.65
C TYR A 418 4.75 7.86 -23.75
N VAL A 419 3.92 7.91 -24.80
CA VAL A 419 2.89 6.88 -25.03
C VAL A 419 3.50 5.51 -25.26
N GLN A 420 4.59 5.47 -26.05
CA GLN A 420 5.32 4.21 -26.33
C GLN A 420 5.96 3.65 -25.04
N GLU A 421 6.54 4.50 -24.21
CA GLU A 421 7.24 4.09 -22.98
C GLU A 421 6.26 3.66 -21.87
N THR A 422 5.17 4.41 -21.68
CA THR A 422 4.28 4.25 -20.53
C THR A 422 2.98 3.52 -20.82
N GLY A 423 2.55 3.48 -22.08
CA GLY A 423 1.26 2.94 -22.50
C GLY A 423 0.06 3.85 -22.21
N HIS A 424 0.29 5.11 -21.84
CA HIS A 424 -0.76 6.07 -21.48
C HIS A 424 -0.92 7.16 -22.57
N PRO A 425 -1.96 7.04 -23.44
CA PRO A 425 -2.08 7.89 -24.64
C PRO A 425 -2.72 9.26 -24.40
N ALA A 426 -3.22 9.55 -23.18
CA ALA A 426 -3.93 10.80 -22.91
C ALA A 426 -4.00 11.10 -21.40
N TYR A 427 -4.26 12.38 -21.07
CA TYR A 427 -4.53 12.83 -19.72
C TYR A 427 -5.81 12.21 -19.17
N ARG A 428 -5.90 12.08 -17.86
CA ARG A 428 -7.09 11.74 -17.11
C ARG A 428 -7.75 12.99 -16.54
N ALA A 429 -9.06 12.93 -16.38
CA ALA A 429 -9.84 14.10 -15.98
C ALA A 429 -9.62 14.51 -14.51
N ASP A 430 -9.26 13.55 -13.66
CA ASP A 430 -9.18 13.74 -12.21
C ASP A 430 -7.75 13.84 -11.65
N ASP A 431 -6.71 13.51 -12.44
CA ASP A 431 -5.33 13.40 -11.93
C ASP A 431 -4.90 14.61 -11.09
N ALA A 432 -4.92 15.80 -11.67
CA ALA A 432 -4.46 17.03 -11.01
C ALA A 432 -5.42 17.56 -9.92
N LEU A 433 -6.69 17.15 -9.94
CA LEU A 433 -7.66 17.56 -8.93
C LEU A 433 -7.39 16.94 -7.54
N TRP A 434 -6.68 15.84 -7.48
CA TRP A 434 -6.28 15.22 -6.21
C TRP A 434 -5.19 16.02 -5.47
N LEU A 435 -4.49 16.93 -6.13
CA LEU A 435 -3.52 17.82 -5.47
C LEU A 435 -4.19 18.70 -4.41
N PHE A 436 -5.42 19.17 -4.65
CA PHE A 436 -6.09 20.13 -3.77
C PHE A 436 -6.30 19.58 -2.36
N PRO A 437 -7.02 18.45 -2.15
CA PRO A 437 -7.18 17.91 -0.80
C PRO A 437 -5.85 17.50 -0.18
N THR A 438 -4.87 17.04 -0.98
CA THR A 438 -3.59 16.57 -0.44
C THR A 438 -2.72 17.73 0.06
N VAL A 439 -2.56 18.80 -0.72
CA VAL A 439 -1.82 19.99 -0.30
C VAL A 439 -2.51 20.69 0.86
N TYR A 440 -3.86 20.81 0.80
CA TYR A 440 -4.65 21.41 1.87
C TYR A 440 -4.46 20.65 3.21
N LYS A 441 -4.57 19.32 3.18
CA LYS A 441 -4.38 18.49 4.38
C LYS A 441 -2.97 18.63 4.95
N TYR A 442 -1.95 18.68 4.10
CA TYR A 442 -0.57 18.86 4.53
C TYR A 442 -0.37 20.22 5.23
N VAL A 443 -0.79 21.29 4.59
CA VAL A 443 -0.68 22.65 5.15
C VAL A 443 -1.48 22.76 6.45
N SER A 444 -2.70 22.21 6.46
CA SER A 444 -3.58 22.21 7.63
C SER A 444 -3.04 21.37 8.79
N GLU A 445 -2.44 20.22 8.52
CA GLU A 445 -1.85 19.38 9.57
C GLU A 445 -0.59 20.01 10.18
N THR A 446 0.28 20.55 9.35
CA THR A 446 1.57 21.08 9.80
C THR A 446 1.53 22.54 10.25
N GLY A 447 0.55 23.32 9.78
CA GLY A 447 0.53 24.77 9.90
C GLY A 447 1.58 25.49 9.04
N ASN A 448 2.27 24.77 8.16
CA ASN A 448 3.29 25.31 7.24
C ASN A 448 2.62 25.93 6.00
N VAL A 449 2.04 27.12 6.16
CA VAL A 449 1.35 27.79 5.06
C VAL A 449 2.34 28.29 4.00
N ASP A 450 3.57 28.63 4.39
CA ASP A 450 4.64 29.05 3.47
C ASP A 450 4.98 27.99 2.41
N PHE A 451 4.54 26.74 2.60
CA PHE A 451 4.69 25.67 1.60
C PHE A 451 4.08 26.03 0.24
N ILE A 452 3.04 26.87 0.21
CA ILE A 452 2.38 27.26 -1.06
C ILE A 452 3.24 28.19 -1.91
N ASP A 453 4.26 28.85 -1.33
CA ASP A 453 5.21 29.72 -2.00
C ASP A 453 6.46 28.97 -2.52
N GLU A 454 6.62 27.69 -2.16
CA GLU A 454 7.73 26.90 -2.68
C GLU A 454 7.66 26.78 -4.20
N VAL A 455 8.77 27.10 -4.87
CA VAL A 455 8.88 26.99 -6.33
C VAL A 455 9.29 25.57 -6.72
N ILE A 456 8.49 24.94 -7.56
CA ILE A 456 8.67 23.55 -8.00
C ILE A 456 8.64 23.51 -9.54
N PRO A 457 9.56 22.79 -10.21
CA PRO A 457 9.53 22.64 -11.66
C PRO A 457 8.29 21.85 -12.10
N PHE A 458 7.73 22.19 -13.27
CA PHE A 458 6.78 21.31 -13.96
C PHE A 458 7.50 20.14 -14.63
N ALA A 459 6.76 19.12 -15.01
CA ALA A 459 7.32 17.88 -15.56
C ALA A 459 8.12 18.11 -16.85
N ASN A 460 7.61 18.92 -17.77
CA ASN A 460 8.18 19.09 -19.11
C ASN A 460 9.04 20.35 -19.27
N LYS A 461 8.66 21.47 -18.68
CA LYS A 461 9.37 22.76 -18.75
C LYS A 461 8.84 23.77 -17.76
N ASP A 462 9.58 24.83 -17.50
CA ASP A 462 9.24 25.92 -16.58
C ASP A 462 9.12 25.46 -15.12
N GLU A 463 8.83 26.39 -14.24
CA GLU A 463 8.61 26.19 -12.81
C GLU A 463 7.54 27.17 -12.31
N GLY A 464 6.94 26.88 -11.17
CA GLY A 464 5.97 27.76 -10.53
C GLY A 464 5.88 27.50 -9.03
N THR A 465 5.24 28.40 -8.28
CA THR A 465 4.93 28.12 -6.89
C THR A 465 3.89 27.00 -6.77
N VAL A 466 3.78 26.37 -5.60
CA VAL A 466 2.71 25.39 -5.34
C VAL A 466 1.34 26.01 -5.61
N TYR A 467 1.14 27.29 -5.24
CA TYR A 467 -0.10 28.03 -5.56
C TYR A 467 -0.34 28.13 -7.08
N GLU A 468 0.70 28.39 -7.88
CA GLU A 468 0.60 28.41 -9.35
C GLU A 468 0.32 27.03 -9.94
N HIS A 469 0.89 25.95 -9.37
CA HIS A 469 0.55 24.57 -9.74
C HIS A 469 -0.96 24.30 -9.56
N LEU A 470 -1.53 24.71 -8.44
CA LEU A 470 -2.97 24.56 -8.18
C LEU A 470 -3.81 25.41 -9.14
N LYS A 471 -3.41 26.68 -9.41
CA LYS A 471 -4.09 27.56 -10.39
C LYS A 471 -4.10 26.92 -11.79
N ARG A 472 -2.98 26.35 -12.23
CA ARG A 472 -2.90 25.65 -13.53
C ARG A 472 -3.75 24.39 -13.60
N ALA A 473 -3.91 23.64 -12.50
CA ALA A 473 -4.82 22.50 -12.46
C ALA A 473 -6.30 22.92 -12.65
N ILE A 474 -6.72 24.05 -12.07
CA ILE A 474 -8.05 24.63 -12.33
C ILE A 474 -8.17 25.06 -13.80
N GLN A 475 -7.16 25.75 -14.33
CA GLN A 475 -7.15 26.21 -15.72
C GLN A 475 -7.24 25.03 -16.69
N PHE A 476 -6.49 23.94 -16.44
CA PHE A 476 -6.55 22.72 -17.25
C PHE A 476 -7.99 22.19 -17.35
N SER A 477 -8.70 22.10 -16.23
CA SER A 477 -10.09 21.61 -16.22
C SER A 477 -11.03 22.60 -16.94
N MET A 478 -10.81 23.92 -16.80
CA MET A 478 -11.60 24.95 -17.50
C MET A 478 -11.36 24.99 -19.01
N GLU A 479 -10.18 24.62 -19.48
CA GLU A 479 -9.84 24.51 -20.90
C GLU A 479 -10.35 23.21 -21.54
N HIS A 480 -10.73 22.23 -20.70
CA HIS A 480 -11.25 20.93 -21.13
C HIS A 480 -12.66 20.69 -20.58
N LEU A 481 -13.61 21.52 -21.04
CA LEU A 481 -15.03 21.34 -20.71
C LEU A 481 -15.73 20.52 -21.79
N GLY A 482 -16.71 19.72 -21.35
CA GLY A 482 -17.59 18.98 -22.22
C GLY A 482 -18.75 19.83 -22.78
N LYS A 483 -19.71 19.17 -23.41
CA LYS A 483 -20.82 19.84 -24.14
C LYS A 483 -21.74 20.68 -23.26
N HIS A 484 -21.89 20.33 -21.99
CA HIS A 484 -22.76 21.06 -21.07
C HIS A 484 -22.00 22.09 -20.22
N GLY A 485 -20.67 22.19 -20.32
CA GLY A 485 -19.83 23.10 -19.57
C GLY A 485 -19.29 22.56 -18.26
N MET A 486 -19.41 21.26 -18.03
CA MET A 486 -18.71 20.56 -16.93
C MET A 486 -17.37 20.00 -17.42
N PRO A 487 -16.41 19.65 -16.51
CA PRO A 487 -15.15 19.04 -16.90
C PRO A 487 -15.33 17.80 -17.78
N ALA A 488 -14.61 17.77 -18.91
CA ALA A 488 -14.64 16.65 -19.85
C ALA A 488 -14.03 15.40 -19.25
N GLY A 489 -14.56 14.23 -19.65
CA GLY A 489 -14.10 12.92 -19.18
C GLY A 489 -12.70 12.53 -19.65
N LEU A 490 -12.18 13.18 -20.68
CA LEU A 490 -10.88 12.90 -21.31
C LEU A 490 -10.70 11.39 -21.58
N TYR A 491 -9.55 10.81 -21.19
CA TYR A 491 -9.35 9.38 -21.34
C TYR A 491 -10.23 8.55 -20.38
N ALA A 492 -10.27 8.95 -19.12
CA ALA A 492 -11.11 8.39 -18.07
C ALA A 492 -11.10 9.31 -16.83
N ASP A 493 -12.07 9.15 -15.96
CA ASP A 493 -11.99 9.62 -14.56
C ASP A 493 -11.31 8.55 -13.68
N TRP A 494 -11.53 8.58 -12.35
CA TRP A 494 -11.00 7.58 -11.42
C TRP A 494 -11.35 6.12 -11.83
N ASN A 495 -12.50 5.93 -12.48
CA ASN A 495 -12.91 4.63 -13.01
C ASN A 495 -12.38 4.45 -14.44
N ASP A 496 -11.24 3.80 -14.61
CA ASP A 496 -10.61 3.51 -15.90
C ASP A 496 -11.51 2.69 -16.86
N CYS A 497 -12.53 2.02 -16.31
CA CYS A 497 -13.47 1.20 -17.07
C CYS A 497 -14.72 1.96 -17.51
N LEU A 498 -14.78 3.27 -17.29
CA LEU A 498 -15.87 4.14 -17.72
C LEU A 498 -15.32 5.25 -18.62
N ARG A 499 -15.38 5.05 -19.93
CA ARG A 499 -14.91 6.00 -20.93
C ARG A 499 -16.10 6.70 -21.56
N LEU A 500 -16.35 7.93 -21.12
CA LEU A 500 -17.48 8.74 -21.56
C LEU A 500 -17.23 9.41 -22.92
N GLY A 501 -15.99 9.33 -23.43
CA GLY A 501 -15.56 10.02 -24.65
C GLY A 501 -14.85 11.34 -24.32
N LYS A 502 -14.16 11.90 -25.34
CA LYS A 502 -13.34 13.10 -25.18
C LYS A 502 -14.12 14.30 -24.61
N ASP A 503 -15.32 14.52 -25.11
CA ASP A 503 -16.22 15.61 -24.73
C ASP A 503 -17.39 15.12 -23.85
N GLY A 504 -17.35 13.86 -23.37
CA GLY A 504 -18.25 13.36 -22.36
C GLY A 504 -17.94 13.95 -20.99
N GLU A 505 -18.88 13.89 -20.05
CA GLU A 505 -18.77 14.60 -18.77
C GLU A 505 -19.06 13.65 -17.61
N SER A 506 -18.24 13.71 -16.57
CA SER A 506 -18.37 12.91 -15.35
C SER A 506 -18.92 13.75 -14.21
N THR A 507 -20.06 13.36 -13.64
CA THR A 507 -20.61 13.98 -12.44
C THR A 507 -19.61 13.92 -11.27
N PHE A 508 -18.89 12.81 -11.14
CA PHE A 508 -17.87 12.64 -10.10
C PHE A 508 -16.75 13.67 -10.25
N VAL A 509 -16.22 13.90 -11.47
CA VAL A 509 -15.16 14.89 -11.71
C VAL A 509 -15.69 16.33 -11.53
N ALA A 510 -16.94 16.59 -11.94
CA ALA A 510 -17.56 17.89 -11.74
C ALA A 510 -17.66 18.26 -10.24
N LEU A 511 -18.04 17.30 -9.40
CA LEU A 511 -18.07 17.45 -7.93
C LEU A 511 -16.68 17.63 -7.33
N GLN A 512 -15.67 16.89 -7.82
CA GLN A 512 -14.28 17.09 -7.43
C GLN A 512 -13.76 18.48 -7.81
N PHE A 513 -14.09 18.93 -9.00
CA PHE A 513 -13.68 20.26 -9.49
C PHE A 513 -14.34 21.36 -8.67
N TYR A 514 -15.60 21.21 -8.30
CA TYR A 514 -16.28 22.11 -7.36
C TYR A 514 -15.56 22.19 -6.02
N TYR A 515 -15.18 21.03 -5.47
CA TYR A 515 -14.42 20.93 -4.21
C TYR A 515 -13.02 21.55 -4.32
N ALA A 516 -12.32 21.32 -5.43
CA ALA A 516 -11.01 21.92 -5.70
C ALA A 516 -11.06 23.46 -5.68
N MET A 517 -12.10 24.07 -6.28
CA MET A 517 -12.31 25.52 -6.22
C MET A 517 -12.60 26.01 -4.81
N THR A 518 -13.34 25.24 -3.99
CA THR A 518 -13.55 25.58 -2.56
C THR A 518 -12.23 25.66 -1.81
N ILE A 519 -11.34 24.66 -1.98
CA ILE A 519 -10.03 24.63 -1.35
C ILE A 519 -9.15 25.79 -1.87
N LEU A 520 -9.13 26.02 -3.17
CA LEU A 520 -8.26 27.05 -3.76
C LEU A 520 -8.65 28.46 -3.32
N LYS A 521 -9.93 28.73 -3.03
CA LYS A 521 -10.36 30.01 -2.46
C LYS A 521 -9.74 30.28 -1.09
N GLU A 522 -9.52 29.27 -0.26
CA GLU A 522 -8.84 29.45 1.03
C GLU A 522 -7.36 29.81 0.83
N PHE A 523 -6.68 29.19 -0.11
CA PHE A 523 -5.31 29.54 -0.48
C PHE A 523 -5.24 30.96 -1.10
N ALA A 524 -6.16 31.29 -1.99
CA ALA A 524 -6.24 32.62 -2.60
C ALA A 524 -6.51 33.71 -1.55
N ALA A 525 -7.33 33.43 -0.53
CA ALA A 525 -7.58 34.34 0.58
C ALA A 525 -6.31 34.60 1.41
N TYR A 526 -5.50 33.56 1.65
CA TYR A 526 -4.20 33.70 2.32
C TYR A 526 -3.25 34.55 1.49
N GLU A 527 -3.17 34.34 0.16
CA GLU A 527 -2.39 35.10 -0.79
C GLU A 527 -2.94 36.53 -1.06
N LYS A 528 -4.16 36.84 -0.57
CA LYS A 528 -4.88 38.10 -0.81
C LYS A 528 -5.14 38.35 -2.30
N ASP A 529 -5.36 37.30 -3.08
CA ASP A 529 -5.66 37.34 -4.52
C ASP A 529 -7.18 37.50 -4.73
N GLU A 530 -7.69 38.70 -4.39
CA GLU A 530 -9.13 39.05 -4.44
C GLU A 530 -9.74 38.89 -5.84
N GLU A 531 -8.95 39.16 -6.89
CA GLU A 531 -9.41 39.01 -8.27
C GLU A 531 -9.66 37.54 -8.59
N TYR A 532 -8.74 36.67 -8.15
CA TYR A 532 -8.86 35.24 -8.38
C TYR A 532 -9.95 34.58 -7.52
N ILE A 533 -10.17 35.06 -6.29
CA ILE A 533 -11.30 34.67 -5.46
C ILE A 533 -12.62 34.94 -6.19
N SER A 534 -12.79 36.16 -6.72
CA SER A 534 -14.01 36.52 -7.45
C SER A 534 -14.22 35.67 -8.71
N TYR A 535 -13.13 35.32 -9.40
CA TYR A 535 -13.17 34.43 -10.55
C TYR A 535 -13.64 33.04 -10.13
N LEU A 536 -13.07 32.47 -9.05
CA LEU A 536 -13.42 31.15 -8.54
C LEU A 536 -14.87 31.10 -8.04
N GLU A 537 -15.34 32.11 -7.33
CA GLU A 537 -16.72 32.19 -6.83
C GLU A 537 -17.71 32.10 -7.97
N LYS A 538 -17.49 32.89 -9.03
CA LYS A 538 -18.35 32.90 -10.20
C LYS A 538 -18.34 31.54 -10.93
N SER A 539 -17.16 31.00 -11.16
CA SER A 539 -17.01 29.72 -11.86
C SER A 539 -17.63 28.58 -11.07
N GLN A 540 -17.50 28.62 -9.75
CA GLN A 540 -18.07 27.60 -8.85
C GLN A 540 -19.60 27.69 -8.79
N GLU A 541 -20.17 28.90 -8.76
CA GLU A 541 -21.63 29.13 -8.82
C GLU A 541 -22.19 28.57 -10.13
N GLU A 542 -21.59 28.94 -11.27
CA GLU A 542 -22.01 28.47 -12.60
C GLU A 542 -21.94 26.93 -12.70
N LEU A 543 -20.86 26.31 -12.20
CA LEU A 543 -20.72 24.86 -12.18
C LEU A 543 -21.73 24.19 -11.23
N GLY A 544 -21.98 24.76 -10.06
CA GLY A 544 -22.96 24.26 -9.10
C GLY A 544 -24.37 24.22 -9.70
N GLU A 545 -24.78 25.30 -10.36
CA GLU A 545 -26.09 25.37 -11.07
C GLU A 545 -26.22 24.31 -12.16
N LEU A 546 -25.12 24.06 -12.92
CA LEU A 546 -25.10 23.01 -13.95
C LEU A 546 -25.24 21.62 -13.34
N ILE A 547 -24.51 21.31 -12.28
CA ILE A 547 -24.57 20.00 -11.59
C ILE A 547 -25.97 19.76 -11.03
N GLU A 548 -26.55 20.74 -10.33
CA GLU A 548 -27.87 20.61 -9.76
C GLU A 548 -28.95 20.40 -10.83
N LYS A 549 -28.86 21.16 -11.91
CA LYS A 549 -29.84 21.11 -13.00
C LYS A 549 -29.75 19.84 -13.84
N LEU A 550 -28.54 19.36 -14.11
CA LEU A 550 -28.31 18.30 -15.12
C LEU A 550 -28.04 16.94 -14.48
N CYS A 551 -27.45 16.91 -13.28
CA CYS A 551 -27.01 15.65 -12.69
C CYS A 551 -27.93 15.11 -11.59
N TRP A 552 -28.79 15.95 -10.98
CA TRP A 552 -29.78 15.49 -10.00
C TRP A 552 -30.94 14.77 -10.70
N ASN A 553 -31.19 13.51 -10.32
CA ASN A 553 -32.23 12.65 -10.90
C ASN A 553 -33.14 12.06 -9.82
N GLU A 554 -34.11 12.84 -9.35
CA GLU A 554 -35.11 12.53 -8.34
C GLU A 554 -34.56 12.32 -6.92
N ASP A 555 -33.82 11.23 -6.68
CA ASP A 555 -33.31 10.78 -5.38
C ASP A 555 -31.80 10.47 -5.39
N ARG A 556 -31.11 10.76 -6.51
CA ARG A 556 -29.69 10.45 -6.70
C ARG A 556 -29.05 11.32 -7.77
N PHE A 557 -27.72 11.34 -7.81
CA PHE A 557 -26.95 11.91 -8.90
C PHE A 557 -26.67 10.87 -9.98
N ILE A 558 -26.81 11.25 -11.25
CA ILE A 558 -26.38 10.42 -12.40
C ILE A 558 -24.86 10.24 -12.40
N ARG A 559 -24.38 9.28 -13.19
CA ARG A 559 -22.93 9.04 -13.34
C ARG A 559 -22.25 10.03 -14.28
N GLY A 560 -22.96 10.44 -15.33
CA GLY A 560 -22.42 11.39 -16.31
C GLY A 560 -23.10 11.34 -17.66
N PHE A 561 -22.46 11.97 -18.65
CA PHE A 561 -22.90 12.05 -20.02
C PHE A 561 -21.84 11.50 -20.95
N THR A 562 -22.24 10.69 -21.92
CA THR A 562 -21.33 10.28 -22.99
C THR A 562 -21.09 11.42 -23.99
N GLU A 563 -20.06 11.30 -24.82
CA GLU A 563 -19.79 12.22 -25.94
C GLU A 563 -20.96 12.28 -26.94
N ALA A 564 -21.73 11.20 -27.08
CA ALA A 564 -22.94 11.16 -27.88
C ALA A 564 -24.12 11.90 -27.24
N GLY A 565 -24.03 12.26 -25.95
CA GLY A 565 -25.09 12.93 -25.19
C GLY A 565 -26.04 11.96 -24.47
N GLU A 566 -25.67 10.66 -24.38
CA GLU A 566 -26.41 9.69 -23.59
C GLU A 566 -26.17 9.93 -22.10
N ILE A 567 -27.22 9.86 -21.28
CA ILE A 567 -27.15 9.98 -19.84
C ILE A 567 -26.85 8.60 -19.26
N ILE A 568 -25.87 8.50 -18.34
CA ILE A 568 -25.47 7.28 -17.69
C ILE A 568 -25.78 7.35 -16.19
N GLY A 569 -26.44 6.32 -15.66
CA GLY A 569 -26.75 6.22 -14.23
C GLY A 569 -28.06 6.88 -13.82
N GLN A 570 -28.98 7.12 -14.77
CA GLN A 570 -30.32 7.56 -14.43
C GLN A 570 -31.17 6.38 -13.94
N ARG A 571 -32.17 6.71 -13.15
CA ARG A 571 -33.09 5.74 -12.51
C ARG A 571 -33.74 4.76 -13.50
N THR A 572 -33.97 5.19 -14.71
CA THR A 572 -34.62 4.40 -15.77
C THR A 572 -33.70 3.49 -16.55
N ASP A 573 -32.37 3.57 -16.33
CA ASP A 573 -31.41 2.72 -17.02
C ASP A 573 -31.62 1.26 -16.61
N PRO A 574 -31.59 0.30 -17.53
CA PRO A 574 -31.82 -1.11 -17.19
C PRO A 574 -30.64 -1.73 -16.42
N GLU A 575 -29.43 -1.19 -16.59
CA GLU A 575 -28.21 -1.60 -15.90
C GLU A 575 -27.48 -0.34 -15.37
N ALA A 576 -26.70 -0.49 -14.32
CA ALA A 576 -25.88 0.58 -13.72
C ALA A 576 -26.65 1.89 -13.44
N ASN A 577 -27.87 1.77 -12.90
CA ASN A 577 -28.74 2.92 -12.63
C ASN A 577 -28.55 3.54 -11.24
N MET A 578 -27.59 3.02 -10.46
CA MET A 578 -27.15 3.56 -9.17
C MET A 578 -25.66 3.43 -9.03
N TRP A 579 -24.96 4.52 -8.72
CA TRP A 579 -23.52 4.59 -8.59
C TRP A 579 -23.13 5.19 -7.25
N LEU A 580 -22.12 4.63 -6.59
CA LEU A 580 -21.65 5.05 -5.27
C LEU A 580 -20.93 6.41 -5.30
N ASN A 581 -19.98 6.57 -6.24
CA ASN A 581 -19.07 7.74 -6.22
C ASN A 581 -19.78 9.10 -6.34
N PRO A 582 -20.75 9.29 -7.26
CA PRO A 582 -21.43 10.58 -7.33
C PRO A 582 -22.17 10.96 -6.04
N GLN A 583 -22.73 9.98 -5.32
CA GLN A 583 -23.48 10.24 -4.10
C GLN A 583 -22.59 10.66 -2.95
N SER A 584 -21.51 9.92 -2.70
CA SER A 584 -20.56 10.25 -1.64
C SER A 584 -19.85 11.59 -1.91
N TRP A 585 -19.43 11.85 -3.16
CA TRP A 585 -18.76 13.09 -3.52
C TRP A 585 -19.69 14.30 -3.61
N ALA A 586 -20.97 14.11 -3.83
CA ALA A 586 -21.96 15.18 -3.70
C ALA A 586 -21.95 15.78 -2.28
N VAL A 587 -21.87 14.92 -1.27
CA VAL A 587 -21.76 15.36 0.14
C VAL A 587 -20.37 15.94 0.44
N ILE A 588 -19.30 15.26 0.04
CA ILE A 588 -17.91 15.69 0.31
C ILE A 588 -17.62 17.07 -0.33
N SER A 589 -18.16 17.33 -1.52
CA SER A 589 -17.98 18.62 -2.21
C SER A 589 -18.59 19.80 -1.48
N GLY A 590 -19.59 19.56 -0.64
CA GLY A 590 -20.36 20.61 0.05
C GLY A 590 -21.36 21.36 -0.84
N LEU A 591 -21.59 20.88 -2.08
CA LEU A 591 -22.51 21.52 -3.03
C LEU A 591 -23.99 21.32 -2.64
N VAL A 592 -24.33 20.11 -2.23
CA VAL A 592 -25.73 19.66 -2.15
C VAL A 592 -26.45 20.15 -0.89
N THR A 593 -27.76 20.31 -0.99
CA THR A 593 -28.59 20.57 0.19
C THR A 593 -28.63 19.36 1.11
N LYS A 594 -28.98 19.59 2.38
CA LYS A 594 -29.10 18.50 3.35
C LYS A 594 -30.11 17.45 2.88
N GLU A 595 -31.24 17.90 2.32
CA GLU A 595 -32.31 17.02 1.83
C GLU A 595 -31.85 16.14 0.67
N GLN A 596 -31.09 16.69 -0.28
CA GLN A 596 -30.47 15.91 -1.38
C GLN A 596 -29.46 14.89 -0.87
N ALA A 597 -28.60 15.31 0.08
CA ALA A 597 -27.61 14.44 0.71
C ALA A 597 -28.30 13.24 1.40
N GLU A 598 -29.32 13.49 2.22
CA GLU A 598 -30.11 12.45 2.90
C GLU A 598 -30.71 11.44 1.91
N LEU A 599 -31.38 11.95 0.83
CA LEU A 599 -31.98 11.08 -0.18
C LEU A 599 -30.92 10.22 -0.91
N ALA A 600 -29.82 10.85 -1.34
CA ALA A 600 -28.77 10.14 -2.06
C ALA A 600 -28.10 9.06 -1.19
N LEU A 601 -27.77 9.37 0.06
CA LEU A 601 -27.15 8.44 1.00
C LEU A 601 -28.12 7.32 1.40
N GLU A 602 -29.42 7.59 1.53
CA GLU A 602 -30.41 6.54 1.76
C GLU A 602 -30.46 5.55 0.60
N GLN A 603 -30.39 6.02 -0.66
CA GLN A 603 -30.35 5.14 -1.81
C GLN A 603 -29.06 4.30 -1.85
N VAL A 604 -27.94 4.85 -1.42
CA VAL A 604 -26.68 4.07 -1.27
C VAL A 604 -26.89 2.96 -0.24
N TYR A 605 -27.42 3.31 0.94
CA TYR A 605 -27.61 2.35 2.03
C TYR A 605 -28.57 1.23 1.66
N GLU A 606 -29.71 1.55 1.07
CA GLU A 606 -30.72 0.55 0.69
C GLU A 606 -30.28 -0.36 -0.47
N ARG A 607 -29.54 0.18 -1.47
CA ARG A 607 -29.30 -0.52 -2.72
C ARG A 607 -27.90 -1.06 -2.87
N LEU A 608 -26.90 -0.30 -2.41
CA LEU A 608 -25.49 -0.65 -2.62
C LEU A 608 -24.85 -1.34 -1.44
N ASN A 609 -25.34 -1.10 -0.21
CA ASN A 609 -24.73 -1.67 0.99
C ASN A 609 -24.88 -3.19 1.06
N THR A 610 -23.86 -3.86 1.60
CA THR A 610 -23.82 -5.31 1.85
C THR A 610 -23.04 -5.60 3.13
N GLU A 611 -23.07 -6.83 3.61
CA GLU A 611 -22.30 -7.27 4.80
C GLU A 611 -20.75 -7.21 4.63
N TYR A 612 -20.25 -6.84 3.44
CA TYR A 612 -18.82 -6.70 3.12
C TYR A 612 -18.47 -5.30 2.62
N GLY A 613 -19.42 -4.36 2.68
CA GLY A 613 -19.30 -2.98 2.20
C GLY A 613 -20.20 -2.67 1.02
N ALA A 614 -20.18 -1.42 0.56
CA ALA A 614 -21.02 -0.95 -0.53
C ALA A 614 -20.44 -1.32 -1.90
N ILE A 615 -21.27 -1.91 -2.78
CA ILE A 615 -20.90 -2.17 -4.18
C ILE A 615 -20.81 -0.85 -4.98
N LEU A 616 -19.95 -0.85 -5.99
CA LEU A 616 -19.67 0.38 -6.76
C LEU A 616 -20.86 0.87 -7.58
N MET A 617 -21.67 -0.05 -8.08
CA MET A 617 -22.88 0.25 -8.85
C MET A 617 -23.87 -0.92 -8.82
N ASP A 618 -25.14 -0.65 -9.16
CA ASP A 618 -26.23 -1.61 -9.23
C ASP A 618 -27.27 -1.20 -10.30
N PRO A 619 -27.83 -2.14 -11.10
CA PRO A 619 -27.36 -3.51 -11.36
C PRO A 619 -26.05 -3.57 -12.14
N PRO A 620 -25.32 -4.71 -12.15
CA PRO A 620 -24.10 -4.86 -12.95
C PRO A 620 -24.40 -4.80 -14.45
N TYR A 621 -23.39 -4.44 -15.24
CA TYR A 621 -23.46 -4.58 -16.70
C TYR A 621 -23.36 -6.05 -17.12
N HIS A 622 -24.21 -6.47 -18.02
CA HIS A 622 -24.18 -7.76 -18.74
C HIS A 622 -24.03 -7.56 -20.25
N ALA A 623 -24.36 -6.37 -20.74
CA ALA A 623 -24.22 -5.99 -22.14
C ALA A 623 -23.53 -4.61 -22.22
N HIS A 624 -23.07 -4.23 -23.41
CA HIS A 624 -22.58 -2.88 -23.63
C HIS A 624 -23.76 -1.91 -23.65
N ALA A 625 -23.86 -1.05 -22.63
CA ALA A 625 -24.82 0.04 -22.64
C ALA A 625 -24.41 1.13 -23.66
N PHE A 626 -23.07 1.33 -23.83
CA PHE A 626 -22.43 2.20 -24.81
C PHE A 626 -20.97 1.76 -24.97
N ASP A 627 -20.29 2.19 -26.04
CA ASP A 627 -18.93 1.71 -26.36
C ASP A 627 -17.89 1.96 -25.27
N GLY A 628 -18.11 2.96 -24.40
CA GLY A 628 -17.23 3.30 -23.28
C GLY A 628 -17.46 2.52 -21.99
N ALA A 629 -18.49 1.66 -21.91
CA ALA A 629 -18.80 0.87 -20.71
C ALA A 629 -17.90 -0.37 -20.60
N LEU A 630 -16.58 -0.15 -20.43
CA LEU A 630 -15.60 -1.22 -20.41
C LEU A 630 -15.71 -2.13 -19.17
N ALA A 631 -16.42 -1.72 -18.14
CA ALA A 631 -16.66 -2.55 -16.96
C ALA A 631 -17.27 -3.92 -17.30
N VAL A 632 -17.99 -4.02 -18.41
CA VAL A 632 -18.57 -5.28 -18.92
C VAL A 632 -17.55 -6.39 -19.21
N ILE A 633 -16.25 -6.06 -19.38
CA ILE A 633 -15.19 -7.06 -19.50
C ILE A 633 -14.97 -7.88 -18.23
N TYR A 634 -15.37 -7.34 -17.09
CA TYR A 634 -15.32 -8.05 -15.81
C TYR A 634 -16.65 -8.80 -15.57
N ASN A 635 -16.53 -9.96 -14.95
CA ASN A 635 -17.70 -10.70 -14.50
C ASN A 635 -18.53 -9.85 -13.53
N ALA A 636 -19.85 -9.98 -13.58
CA ALA A 636 -20.75 -9.28 -12.68
C ALA A 636 -20.40 -9.54 -11.22
N GLY A 637 -20.34 -8.48 -10.41
CA GLY A 637 -19.92 -8.53 -9.02
C GLY A 637 -18.41 -8.45 -8.80
N THR A 638 -17.60 -8.15 -9.84
CA THR A 638 -16.14 -8.03 -9.68
C THR A 638 -15.63 -6.67 -10.15
N LYS A 639 -14.61 -6.14 -9.43
CA LYS A 639 -13.97 -4.86 -9.76
C LYS A 639 -14.99 -3.75 -10.03
N GLU A 640 -14.84 -3.04 -11.15
CA GLU A 640 -15.69 -1.93 -11.54
C GLU A 640 -17.10 -2.37 -12.01
N ASN A 641 -17.33 -3.69 -12.21
CA ASN A 641 -18.65 -4.21 -12.57
C ASN A 641 -19.45 -4.71 -11.34
N ALA A 642 -19.91 -3.78 -10.52
CA ALA A 642 -20.67 -4.04 -9.29
C ALA A 642 -19.91 -4.85 -8.21
N GLY A 643 -18.58 -4.83 -8.23
CA GLY A 643 -17.76 -5.24 -7.08
C GLY A 643 -17.83 -4.22 -5.93
N ILE A 644 -17.47 -4.64 -4.74
CA ILE A 644 -17.20 -3.74 -3.61
C ILE A 644 -15.80 -3.20 -3.81
N PHE A 645 -15.68 -2.03 -4.46
CA PHE A 645 -14.39 -1.40 -4.67
C PHE A 645 -13.97 -0.71 -3.38
N SER A 646 -12.93 -1.25 -2.72
CA SER A 646 -12.67 -0.91 -1.31
C SER A 646 -12.24 0.54 -1.10
N GLN A 647 -11.63 1.19 -2.10
CA GLN A 647 -11.22 2.60 -2.00
C GLN A 647 -12.43 3.54 -1.84
N SER A 648 -13.56 3.26 -2.50
CA SER A 648 -14.77 4.07 -2.39
C SER A 648 -15.48 3.94 -1.04
N GLN A 649 -15.11 2.95 -0.22
CA GLN A 649 -15.64 2.83 1.14
C GLN A 649 -15.17 3.98 2.04
N GLY A 650 -13.93 4.46 1.89
CA GLY A 650 -13.45 5.63 2.63
C GLY A 650 -14.27 6.88 2.35
N TRP A 651 -14.70 7.09 1.10
CA TRP A 651 -15.53 8.23 0.73
C TRP A 651 -16.96 8.16 1.28
N ILE A 652 -17.58 6.97 1.29
CA ILE A 652 -18.93 6.85 1.88
C ILE A 652 -18.89 6.97 3.41
N ILE A 653 -17.86 6.45 4.08
CA ILE A 653 -17.62 6.66 5.51
C ILE A 653 -17.54 8.15 5.82
N LEU A 654 -16.73 8.90 5.05
CA LEU A 654 -16.59 10.35 5.24
C LEU A 654 -17.91 11.09 4.99
N ALA A 655 -18.62 10.75 3.91
CA ALA A 655 -19.88 11.40 3.56
C ALA A 655 -20.95 11.21 4.65
N GLU A 656 -21.15 9.98 5.14
CA GLU A 656 -22.09 9.70 6.24
C GLU A 656 -21.68 10.42 7.52
N ALA A 657 -20.38 10.42 7.85
CA ALA A 657 -19.88 11.12 9.03
C ALA A 657 -20.07 12.65 8.93
N LEU A 658 -19.89 13.25 7.74
CA LEU A 658 -20.16 14.68 7.51
C LEU A 658 -21.63 15.05 7.73
N MET A 659 -22.54 14.10 7.47
CA MET A 659 -23.97 14.25 7.72
C MET A 659 -24.36 13.96 9.19
N GLY A 660 -23.41 13.49 10.00
CA GLY A 660 -23.65 13.15 11.42
C GLY A 660 -24.24 11.76 11.65
N HIS A 661 -24.19 10.88 10.63
CA HIS A 661 -24.71 9.51 10.68
C HIS A 661 -23.65 8.54 11.22
N GLY A 662 -23.34 8.62 12.51
CA GLY A 662 -22.25 7.85 13.14
C GLY A 662 -22.44 6.34 13.08
N GLU A 663 -23.68 5.86 13.24
CA GLU A 663 -24.01 4.44 13.10
C GLU A 663 -23.68 3.89 11.69
N ARG A 664 -24.05 4.63 10.64
CA ARG A 664 -23.82 4.22 9.25
C ARG A 664 -22.33 4.32 8.88
N ALA A 665 -21.68 5.43 9.25
CA ALA A 665 -20.26 5.64 8.99
C ALA A 665 -19.41 4.51 9.61
N PHE A 666 -19.65 4.18 10.86
CA PHE A 666 -18.97 3.08 11.54
C PHE A 666 -19.40 1.70 11.00
N GLY A 667 -20.66 1.53 10.60
CA GLY A 667 -21.17 0.33 9.94
C GLY A 667 -20.40 0.01 8.67
N TYR A 668 -20.25 0.97 7.74
CA TYR A 668 -19.45 0.82 6.52
C TYR A 668 -17.98 0.48 6.80
N PHE A 669 -17.40 1.08 7.85
CA PHE A 669 -16.06 0.70 8.28
C PHE A 669 -16.01 -0.77 8.68
N MET A 670 -16.87 -1.24 9.58
CA MET A 670 -16.87 -2.61 10.10
C MET A 670 -17.16 -3.66 9.01
N GLU A 671 -18.02 -3.35 8.06
CA GLU A 671 -18.33 -4.22 6.93
C GLU A 671 -17.11 -4.45 6.01
N ASN A 672 -16.27 -3.44 5.83
CA ASN A 672 -15.08 -3.51 4.96
C ASN A 672 -13.77 -3.79 5.71
N ALA A 673 -13.69 -3.55 7.03
CA ALA A 673 -12.47 -3.67 7.81
C ALA A 673 -11.93 -5.12 7.83
N PRO A 674 -10.67 -5.33 7.44
CA PRO A 674 -10.06 -6.67 7.47
C PRO A 674 -10.12 -7.34 8.84
N ALA A 675 -9.84 -6.59 9.92
CA ALA A 675 -9.84 -7.10 11.29
C ALA A 675 -11.22 -7.62 11.73
N ALA A 676 -12.31 -6.95 11.30
CA ALA A 676 -13.68 -7.37 11.59
C ALA A 676 -14.09 -8.66 10.84
N GLN A 677 -13.31 -9.10 9.87
CA GLN A 677 -13.54 -10.30 9.07
C GLN A 677 -12.56 -11.43 9.37
N ASN A 678 -11.81 -11.35 10.48
CA ASN A 678 -10.82 -12.36 10.88
C ASN A 678 -11.40 -13.78 11.06
N ASP A 679 -12.68 -13.92 11.39
CA ASP A 679 -13.38 -15.21 11.50
C ASP A 679 -13.94 -15.73 10.17
N LYS A 680 -13.92 -14.91 9.11
CA LYS A 680 -14.41 -15.22 7.75
C LYS A 680 -13.26 -15.50 6.76
N ALA A 681 -12.10 -15.97 7.25
CA ALA A 681 -10.88 -16.12 6.45
C ALA A 681 -11.04 -17.00 5.19
N GLU A 682 -11.84 -18.06 5.24
CA GLU A 682 -12.10 -18.94 4.07
C GLU A 682 -12.95 -18.25 2.99
N ILE A 683 -13.78 -17.29 3.36
CA ILE A 683 -14.58 -16.47 2.42
C ILE A 683 -13.70 -15.38 1.85
N ARG A 684 -13.12 -14.57 2.73
CA ARG A 684 -12.31 -13.42 2.36
C ARG A 684 -11.04 -13.81 1.61
N ARG A 685 -10.35 -14.86 2.04
CA ARG A 685 -9.05 -15.39 1.60
C ARG A 685 -7.84 -14.50 1.89
N LEU A 686 -7.94 -13.18 1.76
CA LEU A 686 -6.85 -12.26 2.05
C LEU A 686 -6.58 -12.13 3.56
N GLU A 687 -5.44 -11.53 3.85
CA GLU A 687 -4.96 -11.24 5.19
C GLU A 687 -5.98 -10.44 6.00
N PRO A 688 -6.24 -10.78 7.26
CA PRO A 688 -7.15 -10.02 8.12
C PRO A 688 -6.55 -8.70 8.64
N TYR A 689 -5.32 -8.36 8.25
CA TYR A 689 -4.61 -7.16 8.67
C TYR A 689 -4.29 -6.18 7.52
N CYS A 690 -4.71 -6.45 6.29
CA CYS A 690 -4.55 -5.51 5.18
C CYS A 690 -5.79 -5.40 4.29
N TYR A 691 -5.95 -4.25 3.66
CA TYR A 691 -7.01 -4.04 2.68
C TYR A 691 -6.68 -4.70 1.33
N GLY A 692 -7.73 -5.18 0.66
CA GLY A 692 -7.71 -5.52 -0.76
C GLY A 692 -8.23 -4.35 -1.61
N GLN A 693 -7.94 -4.36 -2.91
CA GLN A 693 -8.47 -3.38 -3.86
C GLN A 693 -9.99 -3.48 -3.98
N PHE A 694 -10.49 -4.73 -4.05
CA PHE A 694 -11.92 -4.99 -4.12
C PHE A 694 -12.29 -6.32 -3.45
N THR A 695 -13.56 -6.41 -3.06
CA THR A 695 -14.22 -7.64 -2.63
C THR A 695 -15.33 -7.96 -3.62
N GLU A 696 -15.54 -9.24 -3.94
CA GLU A 696 -16.61 -9.66 -4.85
C GLU A 696 -17.97 -9.31 -4.26
N GLY A 697 -18.81 -8.64 -5.04
CA GLY A 697 -20.13 -8.14 -4.67
C GLY A 697 -21.23 -9.20 -4.80
N LYS A 698 -22.45 -8.81 -4.43
CA LYS A 698 -23.63 -9.69 -4.36
C LYS A 698 -24.00 -10.42 -5.66
N ALA A 699 -23.56 -9.93 -6.81
CA ALA A 699 -23.80 -10.58 -8.10
C ALA A 699 -22.79 -11.70 -8.42
N SER A 700 -21.71 -11.82 -7.66
CA SER A 700 -20.73 -12.89 -7.83
C SER A 700 -21.11 -14.16 -7.04
N PRO A 701 -20.84 -15.36 -7.58
CA PRO A 701 -20.96 -16.61 -6.83
C PRO A 701 -19.96 -16.72 -5.68
N ASN A 702 -18.92 -15.88 -5.64
CA ASN A 702 -17.91 -15.84 -4.59
C ASN A 702 -18.05 -14.59 -3.71
N PHE A 703 -19.27 -14.15 -3.48
CA PHE A 703 -19.56 -12.96 -2.65
C PHE A 703 -18.77 -12.94 -1.36
N GLY A 704 -18.09 -11.83 -1.06
CA GLY A 704 -17.23 -11.64 0.09
C GLY A 704 -15.74 -12.02 -0.10
N ARG A 705 -15.35 -12.58 -1.26
CA ARG A 705 -13.95 -12.89 -1.56
C ARG A 705 -13.20 -11.61 -1.94
N SER A 706 -12.11 -11.31 -1.24
CA SER A 706 -11.28 -10.13 -1.48
C SER A 706 -10.08 -10.44 -2.38
N HIS A 707 -9.61 -9.43 -3.10
CA HIS A 707 -8.54 -9.55 -4.09
C HIS A 707 -7.59 -8.35 -4.08
N VAL A 708 -6.38 -8.55 -4.64
CA VAL A 708 -5.36 -7.52 -4.85
C VAL A 708 -4.98 -6.82 -3.55
N HIS A 709 -4.32 -7.56 -2.69
CA HIS A 709 -3.96 -7.18 -1.34
C HIS A 709 -2.88 -6.08 -1.27
N TRP A 710 -2.84 -5.37 -0.17
CA TRP A 710 -1.88 -4.37 0.27
C TRP A 710 -1.87 -3.07 -0.55
N LEU A 711 -1.35 -3.06 -1.77
CA LEU A 711 -1.09 -1.83 -2.53
C LEU A 711 -2.37 -1.30 -3.18
N THR A 712 -3.15 -0.59 -2.41
CA THR A 712 -4.44 -0.01 -2.81
C THR A 712 -4.71 1.31 -2.12
N GLY A 713 -5.29 2.27 -2.84
CA GLY A 713 -5.76 3.54 -2.27
C GLY A 713 -6.83 3.41 -1.18
N THR A 714 -7.33 2.20 -0.95
CA THR A 714 -8.26 1.90 0.15
C THR A 714 -7.68 2.30 1.50
N ALA A 715 -6.41 1.98 1.75
CA ALA A 715 -5.77 2.27 3.03
C ALA A 715 -5.86 3.77 3.38
N SER A 716 -5.50 4.65 2.44
CA SER A 716 -5.52 6.10 2.65
C SER A 716 -6.94 6.66 2.74
N THR A 717 -7.86 6.26 1.84
CA THR A 717 -9.24 6.79 1.86
C THR A 717 -10.02 6.38 3.10
N VAL A 718 -9.84 5.12 3.56
CA VAL A 718 -10.47 4.66 4.82
C VAL A 718 -9.82 5.34 6.02
N MET A 719 -8.49 5.55 6.03
CA MET A 719 -7.83 6.32 7.10
C MET A 719 -8.41 7.74 7.20
N VAL A 720 -8.54 8.44 6.07
CA VAL A 720 -9.18 9.77 6.03
C VAL A 720 -10.63 9.71 6.51
N GLY A 721 -11.42 8.76 6.01
CA GLY A 721 -12.81 8.56 6.44
C GLY A 721 -12.95 8.31 7.94
N CYS A 722 -12.02 7.59 8.54
CA CYS A 722 -12.00 7.31 9.97
C CYS A 722 -11.52 8.51 10.79
N VAL A 723 -10.38 9.11 10.42
CA VAL A 723 -9.76 10.20 11.20
C VAL A 723 -10.58 11.49 11.09
N GLU A 724 -10.93 11.93 9.89
CA GLU A 724 -11.67 13.17 9.66
C GLU A 724 -13.19 12.99 9.77
N GLY A 725 -13.70 11.79 9.46
CA GLY A 725 -15.11 11.46 9.55
C GLY A 725 -15.51 10.97 10.95
N ILE A 726 -15.26 9.69 11.24
CA ILE A 726 -15.74 9.03 12.48
C ILE A 726 -15.17 9.73 13.71
N LEU A 727 -13.85 9.92 13.78
CA LEU A 727 -13.19 10.58 14.93
C LEU A 727 -13.31 12.10 14.88
N GLY A 728 -13.59 12.67 13.71
CA GLY A 728 -13.86 14.09 13.50
C GLY A 728 -12.67 15.01 13.67
N MET A 729 -11.43 14.51 13.52
CA MET A 729 -10.20 15.33 13.61
C MET A 729 -9.96 16.07 12.29
N ARG A 730 -10.36 17.32 12.21
CA ARG A 730 -10.35 18.16 10.98
C ARG A 730 -9.48 19.40 11.19
N PRO A 731 -8.18 19.34 10.89
CA PRO A 731 -7.32 20.52 10.91
C PRO A 731 -7.67 21.49 9.77
N ASP A 732 -7.43 22.76 10.00
CA ASP A 732 -7.44 23.82 9.00
C ASP A 732 -6.21 24.72 9.16
N PHE A 733 -6.08 25.82 8.42
CA PHE A 733 -4.90 26.69 8.49
C PHE A 733 -4.67 27.31 9.88
N TYR A 734 -5.71 27.46 10.69
CA TYR A 734 -5.67 28.23 11.93
C TYR A 734 -5.82 27.37 13.20
N GLY A 735 -6.13 26.08 13.06
CA GLY A 735 -6.32 25.23 14.23
C GLY A 735 -6.85 23.84 13.91
N LEU A 736 -7.62 23.29 14.85
CA LEU A 736 -8.19 21.95 14.78
C LEU A 736 -9.68 21.98 15.17
N ARG A 737 -10.55 21.53 14.27
CA ARG A 737 -11.96 21.26 14.57
C ARG A 737 -12.11 19.81 15.01
N ILE A 738 -12.90 19.57 16.08
CA ILE A 738 -13.21 18.22 16.56
C ILE A 738 -14.73 18.02 16.42
N ALA A 739 -15.13 17.23 15.41
CA ALA A 739 -16.53 17.00 15.05
C ALA A 739 -16.79 15.51 14.80
N PRO A 740 -16.77 14.67 15.85
CA PRO A 740 -16.91 13.22 15.70
C PRO A 740 -18.33 12.83 15.29
N SER A 741 -18.42 11.68 14.60
CA SER A 741 -19.66 11.04 14.20
C SER A 741 -19.53 9.55 14.52
N ILE A 742 -20.08 9.12 15.65
CA ILE A 742 -19.84 7.83 16.30
C ILE A 742 -21.14 7.06 16.57
N PRO A 743 -21.07 5.74 16.77
CA PRO A 743 -22.21 4.95 17.23
C PRO A 743 -22.78 5.45 18.57
N LYS A 744 -24.10 5.43 18.70
CA LYS A 744 -24.80 5.82 19.93
C LYS A 744 -24.36 5.03 21.16
N GLU A 745 -24.00 3.78 20.97
CA GLU A 745 -23.57 2.87 22.03
C GLU A 745 -22.18 3.23 22.62
N TRP A 746 -21.42 4.12 21.97
CA TRP A 746 -20.14 4.54 22.50
C TRP A 746 -20.31 5.62 23.56
N ASP A 747 -19.88 5.35 24.79
CA ASP A 747 -19.83 6.35 25.88
C ASP A 747 -18.79 7.44 25.62
N GLY A 748 -17.90 7.23 24.65
CA GLY A 748 -16.83 8.14 24.26
C GLY A 748 -15.60 7.41 23.73
N PHE A 749 -14.51 8.15 23.51
CA PHE A 749 -13.22 7.63 23.08
C PHE A 749 -12.09 8.59 23.43
N GLU A 750 -10.85 8.13 23.32
CA GLU A 750 -9.63 8.91 23.56
C GLU A 750 -8.76 8.92 22.30
N VAL A 751 -8.05 10.04 22.05
CA VAL A 751 -7.08 10.21 20.96
C VAL A 751 -5.81 10.84 21.50
N GLU A 752 -4.67 10.25 21.21
CA GLU A 752 -3.34 10.83 21.36
C GLU A 752 -2.88 11.28 19.98
N LYS A 753 -2.54 12.54 19.84
CA LYS A 753 -2.16 13.12 18.55
C LYS A 753 -1.02 14.11 18.67
N ASP A 754 0.03 13.91 17.89
CA ASP A 754 1.03 14.96 17.67
C ASP A 754 0.50 15.94 16.61
N PHE A 755 0.48 17.22 16.94
CA PHE A 755 -0.07 18.26 16.07
C PHE A 755 0.71 19.56 16.22
N ARG A 756 1.39 19.98 15.15
CA ARG A 756 2.14 21.26 15.10
C ARG A 756 3.13 21.43 16.25
N GLY A 757 3.87 20.36 16.60
CA GLY A 757 4.85 20.38 17.69
C GLY A 757 4.27 20.32 19.10
N CYS A 758 2.95 20.10 19.23
CA CYS A 758 2.24 19.87 20.48
C CYS A 758 1.77 18.43 20.56
N HIS A 759 1.68 17.88 21.77
CA HIS A 759 1.05 16.58 22.02
C HIS A 759 -0.34 16.81 22.63
N LEU A 760 -1.38 16.29 21.96
CA LEU A 760 -2.78 16.46 22.33
C LEU A 760 -3.35 15.20 22.94
N HIS A 761 -3.86 15.29 24.17
CA HIS A 761 -4.69 14.29 24.82
C HIS A 761 -6.16 14.67 24.67
N ILE A 762 -6.86 14.04 23.74
CA ILE A 762 -8.24 14.37 23.41
C ILE A 762 -9.16 13.31 23.97
N LYS A 763 -10.07 13.72 24.84
CA LYS A 763 -11.12 12.87 25.41
C LYS A 763 -12.49 13.33 24.94
N VAL A 764 -13.16 12.46 24.20
CA VAL A 764 -14.55 12.68 23.78
C VAL A 764 -15.46 11.91 24.71
N GLN A 765 -16.49 12.59 25.23
CA GLN A 765 -17.48 12.01 26.12
C GLN A 765 -18.87 12.11 25.50
N ASN A 766 -19.63 11.01 25.52
CA ASN A 766 -20.96 10.89 24.91
C ASN A 766 -22.03 10.42 25.90
N PRO A 767 -22.26 11.16 27.00
CA PRO A 767 -23.26 10.76 28.03
C PRO A 767 -24.69 10.81 27.51
N GLY A 768 -24.94 11.49 26.38
CA GLY A 768 -26.25 11.61 25.75
C GLY A 768 -26.54 10.53 24.71
N HIS A 769 -25.57 9.64 24.44
CA HIS A 769 -25.67 8.64 23.36
C HIS A 769 -26.08 9.24 22.00
N ALA A 770 -25.45 10.38 21.67
CA ALA A 770 -25.65 11.06 20.39
C ALA A 770 -24.72 10.47 19.32
N GLU A 771 -25.13 10.46 18.07
CA GLU A 771 -24.23 10.09 16.95
C GLU A 771 -23.23 11.18 16.64
N SER A 772 -23.62 12.45 16.82
CA SER A 772 -22.81 13.62 16.54
C SER A 772 -23.34 14.81 17.35
N GLY A 773 -22.75 15.98 17.16
CA GLY A 773 -23.20 17.21 17.80
C GLY A 773 -22.15 17.79 18.74
N PHE A 774 -22.48 18.91 19.36
CA PHE A 774 -21.57 19.67 20.21
C PHE A 774 -22.31 20.21 21.42
N LYS A 775 -21.81 19.95 22.60
CA LYS A 775 -22.34 20.54 23.86
C LYS A 775 -21.29 21.44 24.51
N LYS A 776 -20.04 20.99 24.59
CA LYS A 776 -19.00 21.70 25.31
C LYS A 776 -17.62 21.22 24.83
N LEU A 777 -16.68 22.16 24.70
CA LEU A 777 -15.25 21.87 24.50
C LEU A 777 -14.43 22.63 25.55
N THR A 778 -13.49 21.94 26.19
CA THR A 778 -12.48 22.59 27.06
C THR A 778 -11.09 22.26 26.58
N VAL A 779 -10.19 23.24 26.63
CA VAL A 779 -8.76 23.10 26.32
C VAL A 779 -7.95 23.58 27.53
N ASN A 780 -7.16 22.72 28.13
CA ASN A 780 -6.41 22.99 29.37
C ASN A 780 -7.31 23.61 30.49
N GLY A 781 -8.57 23.15 30.56
CA GLY A 781 -9.58 23.63 31.53
C GLY A 781 -10.30 24.93 31.15
N GLU A 782 -9.94 25.60 30.04
CA GLU A 782 -10.66 26.76 29.48
C GLU A 782 -11.75 26.29 28.54
N GLU A 783 -12.99 26.77 28.74
CA GLU A 783 -14.12 26.45 27.87
C GLU A 783 -14.11 27.30 26.62
N LEU A 784 -14.21 26.67 25.44
CA LEU A 784 -14.31 27.33 24.14
C LEU A 784 -15.77 27.45 23.68
N LYS A 785 -16.04 28.38 22.76
CA LYS A 785 -17.39 28.72 22.29
C LYS A 785 -18.00 27.66 21.38
N ASP A 786 -17.17 26.97 20.63
CA ASP A 786 -17.55 25.92 19.68
C ASP A 786 -16.58 24.73 19.72
N ASN A 787 -16.71 23.80 18.78
CA ASN A 787 -15.87 22.60 18.67
C ASN A 787 -14.54 22.84 17.93
N TYR A 788 -14.00 24.06 18.02
CA TYR A 788 -12.78 24.48 17.33
C TYR A 788 -11.70 24.95 18.30
N ILE A 789 -10.49 24.44 18.11
CA ILE A 789 -9.29 24.78 18.89
C ILE A 789 -8.39 25.67 18.04
N PRO A 790 -8.32 26.99 18.29
CA PRO A 790 -7.35 27.86 17.63
C PRO A 790 -5.93 27.49 17.97
N GLN A 791 -4.99 27.71 17.05
CA GLN A 791 -3.58 27.35 17.24
C GLN A 791 -2.95 28.02 18.47
N ASP A 792 -3.36 29.26 18.82
CA ASP A 792 -2.83 29.99 19.97
C ASP A 792 -3.25 29.39 21.35
N LYS A 793 -4.18 28.45 21.36
CA LYS A 793 -4.59 27.68 22.55
C LYS A 793 -3.79 26.39 22.77
N LEU A 794 -2.98 25.99 21.78
CA LEU A 794 -2.13 24.80 21.89
C LEU A 794 -0.89 25.06 22.74
N THR A 795 -0.54 24.10 23.57
CA THR A 795 0.69 24.08 24.39
C THR A 795 1.43 22.76 24.15
N ALA A 796 2.67 22.64 24.58
CA ALA A 796 3.48 21.42 24.36
C ALA A 796 2.73 20.15 24.74
N GLU A 797 2.02 20.19 25.87
CA GLU A 797 1.04 19.17 26.29
C GLU A 797 -0.33 19.86 26.37
N THR A 798 -1.32 19.36 25.65
CA THR A 798 -2.64 19.97 25.56
C THR A 798 -3.74 18.96 25.91
N GLU A 799 -4.43 19.22 27.02
CA GLU A 799 -5.60 18.43 27.44
C GLU A 799 -6.86 18.96 26.78
N VAL A 800 -7.60 18.11 26.12
CA VAL A 800 -8.84 18.45 25.41
C VAL A 800 -9.98 17.56 25.87
N GLU A 801 -11.09 18.14 26.30
CA GLU A 801 -12.32 17.40 26.60
C GLU A 801 -13.47 17.95 25.75
N LEU A 802 -14.07 17.06 24.97
CA LEU A 802 -15.28 17.33 24.16
C LEU A 802 -16.47 16.55 24.70
N TYR A 803 -17.60 17.20 24.83
CA TYR A 803 -18.89 16.58 25.20
C TYR A 803 -19.85 16.67 24.01
N LEU A 804 -20.40 15.53 23.58
CA LEU A 804 -21.45 15.44 22.58
C LEU A 804 -22.84 15.69 23.19
N SER A 805 -23.81 16.11 22.34
CA SER A 805 -25.18 16.39 22.77
C SER A 805 -26.23 15.86 21.80
#